data_5fdb4695633f63303cb6c29ffa0bdcee
#
_entry.id   5fdb4695633f63303cb6c29ffa0bdcee
#
_cell.length_a   1.000
_cell.length_b   1.000
_cell.length_c   1.000
_cell.angle_alpha   90.00
_cell.angle_beta   90.00
_cell.angle_gamma   90.00
#
_symmetry.space_group_name_H-M   'P 1'
#
loop_
_entity.id
_entity.type
_entity.pdbx_description
1 polymer ?
#
loop_
_entity_poly.entity_id
_entity_poly.type
_entity_poly.pdbx_seq_one_letter_code
_entity_poly.pdbx_strand_id
1 'polypeptide(L)'
;VLPLAEDFGALRHTGPGTIHVDRKVTVSGKGSVRLDTPASLGKKNPTNRNYATPEIIRPLDREDLREYNRFSVWVYVDAPGVYLTFAGFTLYNEGEKIMPTPGRFEGQHFETVYPNKWQHIIWEIPDLYRDCVTGFSVNIMLAGAPAGASEHMSLYIDDMRIEKVEAENSRGFDLRKDAMAYCHSGYKPGARKQALVQHMPERAFSLHDAATGQTVYQSTASPLNQDKKQDKGFLVLDFSSFNTPGQYFLSIGDVQSKPFPIGNDAYLSTAWHTLNFFFSERCGFDQPGIHQECHQDVFAYHPDGRSMSIAGGWHDAADLTQGTGNTAESCIALLDMAGAVQGKDSIFYERLLEEARWGVNWILRTRFGDGYRLGGLIIGIWTKNIRGDKDDMQTEARNTPTDNLKAASSCALAAPHFEKKDPVFARWCRNSAIEDFQFAIDLLDTQRTEQNETELYALATVTAMRLYRLTQDVYYLDWATRLARTVMASQQLEKRTDWKIPLRGFFYESSRKKRILAYYHQSQEHLMTEGLSMLLTDAPTHPDAPLWKASCEAYADYLRGISQLIEPYGILPSAVYEVDNTDYKNLYHEGEQVGLPSLEEYNAQVRNGIPLSKDFYLRRFPVAYQFRGFHAVVMGKAKAAFILARLFNDKALRDIATRQVEYILGYNPFAMSTVYGDGYDYPPLYGAYAGNVVGAVPVGIETFENEDEPYFPIQ
;
A
#
# COMPACT_ATOMS: atom_id res chain seq x y z
N VAL A 1 -2.55 -11.22 -34.60
CA VAL A 1 -3.59 -10.16 -34.63
C VAL A 1 -4.95 -10.83 -34.55
N LEU A 2 -5.77 -10.35 -33.64
CA LEU A 2 -7.16 -10.76 -33.48
C LEU A 2 -8.04 -9.75 -34.26
N PRO A 3 -8.69 -10.19 -35.38
CA PRO A 3 -9.48 -9.26 -36.17
C PRO A 3 -10.69 -8.74 -35.36
N LEU A 4 -10.96 -7.44 -35.47
CA LEU A 4 -12.06 -6.74 -34.81
C LEU A 4 -13.09 -6.25 -35.86
N ALA A 5 -12.80 -5.12 -36.51
CA ALA A 5 -13.71 -4.52 -37.49
C ALA A 5 -13.91 -5.38 -38.72
N GLU A 6 -12.90 -6.15 -39.13
CA GLU A 6 -12.95 -7.06 -40.26
C GLU A 6 -13.81 -8.31 -40.02
N ASP A 7 -13.95 -8.69 -38.74
CA ASP A 7 -14.74 -9.85 -38.28
C ASP A 7 -15.78 -9.47 -37.25
N PHE A 8 -16.41 -8.32 -37.46
CA PHE A 8 -17.37 -7.72 -36.53
C PHE A 8 -18.50 -8.66 -36.13
N GLY A 9 -18.96 -9.51 -37.06
CA GLY A 9 -20.03 -10.47 -36.81
C GLY A 9 -19.68 -11.58 -35.79
N ALA A 10 -18.41 -11.81 -35.51
CA ALA A 10 -17.95 -12.75 -34.48
C ALA A 10 -17.92 -12.14 -33.08
N LEU A 11 -17.95 -10.81 -32.96
CA LEU A 11 -17.88 -10.14 -31.66
C LEU A 11 -19.17 -10.32 -30.86
N ARG A 12 -19.02 -10.36 -29.54
CA ARG A 12 -20.13 -10.32 -28.59
C ARG A 12 -20.07 -9.04 -27.78
N HIS A 13 -21.21 -8.63 -27.29
CA HIS A 13 -21.34 -7.45 -26.41
C HIS A 13 -22.23 -7.81 -25.22
N THR A 14 -21.85 -7.34 -24.03
CA THR A 14 -22.64 -7.46 -22.81
C THR A 14 -22.77 -6.10 -22.13
N GLY A 15 -23.84 -5.95 -21.33
CA GLY A 15 -24.10 -4.71 -20.61
C GLY A 15 -24.80 -3.61 -21.43
N PRO A 16 -24.94 -2.40 -20.84
CA PRO A 16 -25.63 -1.29 -21.49
C PRO A 16 -24.81 -0.71 -22.65
N GLY A 17 -25.49 -0.35 -23.73
CA GLY A 17 -24.88 0.27 -24.91
C GLY A 17 -25.07 -0.54 -26.19
N THR A 18 -24.41 -0.10 -27.25
CA THR A 18 -24.43 -0.74 -28.58
C THR A 18 -23.04 -0.69 -29.22
N ILE A 19 -22.67 -1.75 -29.94
CA ILE A 19 -21.41 -1.78 -30.67
C ILE A 19 -21.64 -1.61 -32.18
N HIS A 20 -20.69 -0.96 -32.86
CA HIS A 20 -20.66 -0.84 -34.32
C HIS A 20 -19.23 -0.60 -34.83
N VAL A 21 -19.01 -0.73 -36.13
CA VAL A 21 -17.72 -0.44 -36.76
C VAL A 21 -17.60 1.05 -37.03
N ASP A 22 -16.53 1.68 -36.56
CA ASP A 22 -16.15 3.05 -36.92
C ASP A 22 -14.93 3.02 -37.86
N ARG A 23 -15.02 3.71 -39.00
CA ARG A 23 -13.96 3.76 -40.01
C ARG A 23 -13.21 5.09 -40.04
N LYS A 24 -13.62 6.05 -39.14
CA LYS A 24 -13.00 7.38 -39.07
C LYS A 24 -12.01 7.48 -37.90
N VAL A 25 -12.39 6.93 -36.74
CA VAL A 25 -11.56 6.89 -35.54
C VAL A 25 -10.88 5.52 -35.48
N THR A 26 -9.65 5.42 -35.97
CA THR A 26 -8.93 4.15 -36.10
C THR A 26 -7.42 4.37 -36.04
N VAL A 27 -6.68 3.41 -35.51
CA VAL A 27 -5.21 3.36 -35.51
C VAL A 27 -4.71 2.50 -36.69
N SER A 28 -5.32 1.35 -36.90
CA SER A 28 -4.92 0.38 -37.93
C SER A 28 -5.24 0.80 -39.36
N GLY A 29 -6.15 1.75 -39.55
CA GLY A 29 -6.71 2.14 -40.85
C GLY A 29 -7.76 1.18 -41.41
N LYS A 30 -8.03 0.06 -40.73
CA LYS A 30 -9.02 -0.96 -41.15
C LYS A 30 -10.42 -0.70 -40.54
N GLY A 31 -10.49 0.10 -39.48
CA GLY A 31 -11.65 0.42 -38.68
C GLY A 31 -11.51 -0.07 -37.26
N SER A 32 -12.07 0.67 -36.31
CA SER A 32 -12.17 0.28 -34.91
C SER A 32 -13.55 -0.28 -34.60
N VAL A 33 -13.70 -0.95 -33.47
CA VAL A 33 -15.02 -1.27 -32.88
C VAL A 33 -15.33 -0.24 -31.82
N ARG A 34 -16.46 0.42 -31.96
CA ARG A 34 -16.96 1.45 -31.08
C ARG A 34 -18.11 0.91 -30.24
N LEU A 35 -18.07 1.15 -28.94
CA LEU A 35 -19.16 0.94 -27.99
C LEU A 35 -19.69 2.29 -27.54
N ASP A 36 -20.95 2.59 -27.86
CA ASP A 36 -21.66 3.75 -27.32
C ASP A 36 -22.45 3.34 -26.08
N THR A 37 -22.22 4.01 -24.95
CA THR A 37 -22.80 3.64 -23.65
C THR A 37 -23.13 4.88 -22.83
N PRO A 38 -24.11 4.83 -21.89
CA PRO A 38 -24.28 5.90 -20.91
C PRO A 38 -23.04 5.95 -20.00
N ALA A 39 -22.73 7.13 -19.47
CA ALA A 39 -21.63 7.30 -18.51
C ALA A 39 -21.97 6.77 -17.10
N SER A 40 -23.26 6.54 -16.83
CA SER A 40 -23.75 6.05 -15.52
C SER A 40 -25.03 5.26 -15.72
N LEU A 41 -25.31 4.33 -14.79
CA LEU A 41 -26.61 3.63 -14.73
C LEU A 41 -27.74 4.48 -14.11
N GLY A 42 -27.46 5.65 -13.56
CA GLY A 42 -28.44 6.52 -12.93
C GLY A 42 -29.13 5.94 -11.69
N LYS A 43 -28.64 4.82 -11.13
CA LYS A 43 -29.22 4.17 -9.96
C LYS A 43 -28.20 4.14 -8.82
N LYS A 44 -28.63 4.50 -7.61
CA LYS A 44 -27.89 4.17 -6.38
C LYS A 44 -28.07 2.68 -6.08
N ASN A 45 -26.96 1.98 -5.82
CA ASN A 45 -27.05 0.71 -5.14
C ASN A 45 -26.87 0.91 -3.62
N PRO A 46 -27.31 -0.07 -2.78
CA PRO A 46 -27.19 0.07 -1.32
C PRO A 46 -25.77 0.26 -0.80
N THR A 47 -24.75 -0.14 -1.57
CA THR A 47 -23.35 -0.04 -1.21
C THR A 47 -22.66 1.20 -1.77
N ASN A 48 -23.41 2.14 -2.37
CA ASN A 48 -22.87 3.31 -3.07
C ASN A 48 -21.86 2.96 -4.20
N ARG A 49 -21.85 1.70 -4.65
CA ARG A 49 -21.03 1.19 -5.75
C ARG A 49 -21.93 0.90 -6.92
N ASN A 50 -22.22 1.90 -7.73
CA ASN A 50 -23.16 1.73 -8.84
C ASN A 50 -22.41 1.83 -10.18
N TYR A 51 -21.56 0.88 -10.44
CA TYR A 51 -20.90 0.76 -11.73
C TYR A 51 -21.41 -0.47 -12.49
N ALA A 52 -21.50 -0.32 -13.79
CA ALA A 52 -21.58 -1.42 -14.74
C ALA A 52 -20.34 -1.38 -15.62
N THR A 53 -20.00 -2.52 -16.16
CA THR A 53 -18.87 -2.69 -17.05
C THR A 53 -19.36 -3.27 -18.37
N PRO A 54 -19.94 -2.45 -19.27
CA PRO A 54 -20.26 -2.94 -20.61
C PRO A 54 -18.98 -3.41 -21.32
N GLU A 55 -19.06 -4.49 -22.04
CA GLU A 55 -17.92 -5.27 -22.49
C GLU A 55 -18.02 -5.63 -23.96
N ILE A 56 -16.92 -5.52 -24.68
CA ILE A 56 -16.72 -6.05 -26.02
C ILE A 56 -15.87 -7.30 -25.90
N ILE A 57 -16.39 -8.45 -26.33
CA ILE A 57 -15.73 -9.74 -26.25
C ILE A 57 -15.31 -10.18 -27.64
N ARG A 58 -14.05 -10.54 -27.81
CA ARG A 58 -13.53 -11.29 -28.96
C ARG A 58 -13.48 -12.78 -28.61
N PRO A 59 -14.45 -13.60 -29.05
CA PRO A 59 -14.44 -15.04 -28.80
C PRO A 59 -13.31 -15.76 -29.57
N LEU A 60 -12.82 -16.84 -28.98
CA LEU A 60 -11.87 -17.79 -29.58
C LEU A 60 -12.45 -19.21 -29.44
N ASP A 61 -11.98 -20.13 -30.30
CA ASP A 61 -12.46 -21.51 -30.33
C ASP A 61 -11.57 -22.44 -29.46
N ARG A 62 -11.54 -22.17 -28.14
CA ARG A 62 -10.82 -22.98 -27.15
C ARG A 62 -9.34 -23.17 -27.50
N GLU A 63 -8.66 -22.09 -27.85
CA GLU A 63 -7.28 -22.10 -28.32
C GLU A 63 -6.27 -22.31 -27.20
N ASP A 64 -5.24 -23.12 -27.43
CA ASP A 64 -4.06 -23.21 -26.58
C ASP A 64 -3.09 -22.06 -26.91
N LEU A 65 -3.01 -21.09 -25.99
CA LEU A 65 -2.20 -19.88 -26.15
C LEU A 65 -0.96 -19.87 -25.24
N ARG A 66 -0.54 -21.02 -24.69
CA ARG A 66 0.60 -21.10 -23.76
C ARG A 66 1.92 -20.63 -24.34
N GLU A 67 2.08 -20.66 -25.69
CA GLU A 67 3.30 -20.11 -26.31
C GLU A 67 3.33 -18.58 -26.39
N TYR A 68 2.21 -17.89 -26.19
CA TYR A 68 2.09 -16.44 -26.18
C TYR A 68 2.05 -15.93 -24.74
N ASN A 69 2.63 -14.76 -24.48
CA ASN A 69 2.79 -14.24 -23.12
C ASN A 69 2.43 -12.76 -22.97
N ARG A 70 1.87 -12.15 -24.04
CA ARG A 70 1.41 -10.76 -24.00
C ARG A 70 0.10 -10.63 -24.78
N PHE A 71 -0.84 -9.89 -24.17
CA PHE A 71 -2.02 -9.33 -24.82
C PHE A 71 -1.81 -7.83 -25.01
N SER A 72 -2.22 -7.29 -26.16
CA SER A 72 -2.20 -5.83 -26.36
C SER A 72 -3.39 -5.39 -27.20
N VAL A 73 -3.81 -4.13 -26.97
CA VAL A 73 -4.92 -3.50 -27.70
C VAL A 73 -4.80 -1.98 -27.65
N TRP A 74 -5.18 -1.31 -28.73
CA TRP A 74 -5.34 0.13 -28.71
C TRP A 74 -6.73 0.53 -28.23
N VAL A 75 -6.79 1.46 -27.31
CA VAL A 75 -8.03 1.97 -26.69
C VAL A 75 -8.10 3.49 -26.81
N TYR A 76 -9.27 4.00 -27.19
CA TYR A 76 -9.58 5.41 -27.19
C TYR A 76 -10.94 5.62 -26.54
N VAL A 77 -11.08 6.63 -25.69
CA VAL A 77 -12.34 6.98 -25.04
C VAL A 77 -12.73 8.40 -25.42
N ASP A 78 -13.94 8.55 -25.93
CA ASP A 78 -14.59 9.85 -26.11
C ASP A 78 -15.59 10.06 -24.97
N ALA A 79 -15.23 10.89 -24.00
CA ALA A 79 -16.03 11.19 -22.81
C ALA A 79 -15.90 12.68 -22.45
N PRO A 80 -16.63 13.58 -23.14
CA PRO A 80 -16.49 15.01 -22.94
C PRO A 80 -16.79 15.44 -21.49
N GLY A 81 -15.87 16.20 -20.89
CA GLY A 81 -15.98 16.69 -19.51
C GLY A 81 -15.54 15.71 -18.44
N VAL A 82 -15.07 14.49 -18.82
CA VAL A 82 -14.51 13.50 -17.91
C VAL A 82 -12.98 13.55 -18.01
N TYR A 83 -12.25 13.53 -16.89
CA TYR A 83 -10.79 13.64 -16.88
C TYR A 83 -10.08 12.31 -17.12
N LEU A 84 -10.67 11.25 -16.60
CA LEU A 84 -10.15 9.90 -16.75
C LEU A 84 -11.30 8.87 -16.72
N THR A 85 -11.05 7.73 -17.29
CA THR A 85 -11.93 6.57 -17.24
C THR A 85 -11.12 5.33 -16.81
N PHE A 86 -11.80 4.24 -16.57
CA PHE A 86 -11.19 3.00 -16.14
C PHE A 86 -11.61 1.86 -17.04
N ALA A 87 -10.66 1.27 -17.75
CA ALA A 87 -10.91 0.13 -18.62
C ALA A 87 -10.43 -1.16 -17.99
N GLY A 88 -11.18 -2.23 -18.19
CA GLY A 88 -10.82 -3.58 -17.78
C GLY A 88 -10.57 -4.48 -18.98
N PHE A 89 -9.70 -5.45 -18.79
CA PHE A 89 -9.33 -6.46 -19.76
C PHE A 89 -9.49 -7.84 -19.12
N THR A 90 -10.09 -8.79 -19.82
CA THR A 90 -10.35 -10.12 -19.27
C THR A 90 -9.90 -11.19 -20.23
N LEU A 91 -9.16 -12.17 -19.72
CA LEU A 91 -8.84 -13.43 -20.40
C LEU A 91 -9.82 -14.49 -19.91
N TYR A 92 -10.51 -15.13 -20.85
CA TYR A 92 -11.42 -16.25 -20.57
C TYR A 92 -10.73 -17.57 -20.90
N ASN A 93 -10.54 -18.43 -19.93
CA ASN A 93 -9.97 -19.76 -20.08
C ASN A 93 -10.86 -20.82 -19.44
N GLU A 94 -11.11 -21.93 -20.12
CA GLU A 94 -11.93 -23.05 -19.64
C GLU A 94 -11.12 -24.37 -19.54
N GLY A 95 -9.80 -24.26 -19.40
CA GLY A 95 -8.89 -25.39 -19.35
C GLY A 95 -8.55 -25.86 -17.93
N GLU A 96 -7.27 -26.00 -17.66
CA GLU A 96 -6.73 -26.48 -16.38
C GLU A 96 -7.20 -25.64 -15.18
N LYS A 97 -7.29 -24.32 -15.37
CA LYS A 97 -7.92 -23.39 -14.41
C LYS A 97 -8.86 -22.45 -15.14
N ILE A 98 -10.06 -22.25 -14.55
CA ILE A 98 -11.04 -21.31 -15.10
C ILE A 98 -10.54 -19.88 -14.88
N MET A 99 -10.52 -19.07 -15.94
CA MET A 99 -10.24 -17.66 -15.90
C MET A 99 -11.41 -16.83 -16.47
N PRO A 100 -11.74 -15.66 -15.91
CA PRO A 100 -11.20 -15.14 -14.64
C PRO A 100 -11.59 -16.03 -13.47
N THR A 101 -10.72 -16.12 -12.46
CA THR A 101 -10.99 -16.93 -11.28
C THR A 101 -12.15 -16.31 -10.49
N PRO A 102 -13.22 -17.05 -10.20
CA PRO A 102 -14.38 -16.51 -9.49
C PRO A 102 -14.01 -15.90 -8.13
N GLY A 103 -14.42 -14.64 -7.91
CA GLY A 103 -14.13 -13.92 -6.68
C GLY A 103 -12.68 -13.46 -6.51
N ARG A 104 -11.85 -13.64 -7.53
CA ARG A 104 -10.46 -13.18 -7.59
C ARG A 104 -10.24 -12.37 -8.86
N PHE A 105 -9.15 -11.60 -8.91
CA PHE A 105 -8.84 -10.78 -10.08
C PHE A 105 -7.89 -11.46 -11.08
N GLU A 106 -7.52 -12.71 -10.82
CA GLU A 106 -6.72 -13.49 -11.77
C GLU A 106 -7.44 -13.64 -13.11
N GLY A 107 -6.73 -13.33 -14.17
CA GLY A 107 -7.29 -13.29 -15.52
C GLY A 107 -7.98 -11.96 -15.84
N GLN A 108 -7.82 -10.95 -15.00
CA GLN A 108 -8.27 -9.58 -15.25
C GLN A 108 -7.10 -8.61 -15.14
N HIS A 109 -7.15 -7.53 -15.92
CA HIS A 109 -6.24 -6.42 -15.89
C HIS A 109 -7.04 -5.13 -15.98
N PHE A 110 -6.57 -4.07 -15.34
CA PHE A 110 -7.28 -2.79 -15.27
C PHE A 110 -6.32 -1.66 -15.56
N GLU A 111 -6.80 -0.64 -16.26
CA GLU A 111 -5.99 0.54 -16.59
C GLU A 111 -6.80 1.83 -16.50
N THR A 112 -6.14 2.89 -16.04
CA THR A 112 -6.64 4.25 -16.18
C THR A 112 -6.48 4.68 -17.63
N VAL A 113 -7.59 5.05 -18.28
CA VAL A 113 -7.61 5.51 -19.65
C VAL A 113 -8.02 6.99 -19.70
N TYR A 114 -7.14 7.82 -20.26
CA TYR A 114 -7.38 9.23 -20.41
C TYR A 114 -8.19 9.52 -21.68
N PRO A 115 -9.31 10.24 -21.61
CA PRO A 115 -10.14 10.54 -22.79
C PRO A 115 -9.39 11.32 -23.87
N ASN A 116 -9.91 11.23 -25.09
CA ASN A 116 -9.48 11.99 -26.27
C ASN A 116 -8.08 11.69 -26.78
N LYS A 117 -7.50 10.54 -26.45
CA LYS A 117 -6.25 10.06 -27.03
C LYS A 117 -6.24 8.54 -27.14
N TRP A 118 -5.60 8.03 -28.20
CA TRP A 118 -5.29 6.61 -28.32
C TRP A 118 -4.21 6.21 -27.29
N GLN A 119 -4.41 5.10 -26.61
CA GLN A 119 -3.46 4.49 -25.69
C GLN A 119 -3.27 3.04 -26.06
N HIS A 120 -2.02 2.60 -26.12
CA HIS A 120 -1.66 1.22 -26.35
C HIS A 120 -1.55 0.51 -25.02
N ILE A 121 -2.49 -0.34 -24.71
CA ILE A 121 -2.51 -1.13 -23.49
C ILE A 121 -1.76 -2.43 -23.74
N ILE A 122 -0.86 -2.77 -22.84
CA ILE A 122 -0.03 -3.97 -22.86
C ILE A 122 -0.25 -4.71 -21.56
N TRP A 123 -0.68 -5.95 -21.67
CA TRP A 123 -0.89 -6.83 -20.53
C TRP A 123 -0.02 -8.08 -20.67
N GLU A 124 0.97 -8.22 -19.78
CA GLU A 124 1.79 -9.42 -19.68
C GLU A 124 1.02 -10.54 -19.00
N ILE A 125 0.94 -11.70 -19.64
CA ILE A 125 0.13 -12.83 -19.20
C ILE A 125 0.94 -14.14 -19.01
N PRO A 126 2.27 -14.11 -18.72
CA PRO A 126 3.06 -15.33 -18.64
C PRO A 126 2.61 -16.28 -17.54
N ASP A 127 2.11 -15.74 -16.43
CA ASP A 127 1.71 -16.49 -15.24
C ASP A 127 0.23 -16.92 -15.25
N LEU A 128 -0.56 -16.52 -16.28
CA LEU A 128 -1.96 -16.89 -16.37
C LEU A 128 -2.16 -18.23 -17.09
N TYR A 129 -3.14 -19.02 -16.64
CA TYR A 129 -3.58 -20.23 -17.32
C TYR A 129 -4.27 -19.86 -18.62
N ARG A 130 -3.78 -20.41 -19.74
CA ARG A 130 -4.24 -20.11 -21.10
C ARG A 130 -4.13 -21.30 -22.06
N ASP A 131 -4.40 -22.48 -21.51
CA ASP A 131 -4.37 -23.76 -22.21
C ASP A 131 -5.65 -24.03 -23.00
N CYS A 132 -6.73 -23.31 -22.74
CA CYS A 132 -8.03 -23.46 -23.41
C CYS A 132 -8.77 -22.11 -23.43
N VAL A 133 -8.22 -21.13 -24.16
CA VAL A 133 -8.75 -19.75 -24.18
C VAL A 133 -10.00 -19.67 -25.05
N THR A 134 -11.09 -19.17 -24.47
CA THR A 134 -12.38 -18.97 -25.13
C THR A 134 -12.63 -17.52 -25.54
N GLY A 135 -11.75 -16.60 -25.15
CA GLY A 135 -11.83 -15.21 -25.61
C GLY A 135 -11.03 -14.23 -24.78
N PHE A 136 -10.99 -13.01 -25.30
CA PHE A 136 -10.54 -11.81 -24.58
C PHE A 136 -11.61 -10.75 -24.65
N SER A 137 -11.67 -9.89 -23.62
CA SER A 137 -12.55 -8.76 -23.65
C SER A 137 -11.88 -7.45 -23.23
N VAL A 138 -12.53 -6.36 -23.64
CA VAL A 138 -12.27 -5.01 -23.19
C VAL A 138 -13.57 -4.42 -22.68
N ASN A 139 -13.58 -3.90 -21.46
CA ASN A 139 -14.71 -3.23 -20.86
C ASN A 139 -14.35 -1.81 -20.42
N ILE A 140 -15.37 -1.01 -20.15
CA ILE A 140 -15.22 0.32 -19.56
C ILE A 140 -16.11 0.44 -18.33
N MET A 141 -15.61 1.01 -17.27
CA MET A 141 -16.38 1.20 -16.04
C MET A 141 -17.28 2.43 -16.13
N LEU A 142 -18.57 2.25 -15.88
CA LEU A 142 -19.55 3.35 -15.84
C LEU A 142 -19.56 3.99 -14.44
N ALA A 143 -18.54 4.79 -14.16
CA ALA A 143 -18.31 5.37 -12.85
C ALA A 143 -19.02 6.70 -12.59
N GLY A 144 -19.98 7.08 -13.44
CA GLY A 144 -20.68 8.37 -13.35
C GLY A 144 -20.02 9.48 -14.16
N ALA A 145 -20.60 10.65 -14.10
CA ALA A 145 -20.10 11.84 -14.75
C ALA A 145 -20.25 13.07 -13.83
N PRO A 146 -19.23 13.94 -13.75
CA PRO A 146 -19.34 15.17 -12.97
C PRO A 146 -20.32 16.17 -13.59
N ALA A 147 -20.67 17.21 -12.86
CA ALA A 147 -21.54 18.27 -13.36
C ALA A 147 -20.97 18.88 -14.64
N GLY A 148 -21.82 18.97 -15.67
CA GLY A 148 -21.44 19.52 -16.98
C GLY A 148 -20.73 18.56 -17.93
N ALA A 149 -20.38 17.36 -17.50
CA ALA A 149 -19.86 16.32 -18.40
C ALA A 149 -21.00 15.66 -19.21
N SER A 150 -20.61 14.95 -20.27
CA SER A 150 -21.52 14.16 -21.08
C SER A 150 -22.14 13.02 -20.29
N GLU A 151 -23.43 12.79 -20.42
CA GLU A 151 -24.14 11.61 -19.89
C GLU A 151 -23.87 10.34 -20.73
N HIS A 152 -23.12 10.46 -21.83
CA HIS A 152 -22.75 9.39 -22.75
C HIS A 152 -21.26 9.42 -23.02
N MET A 153 -20.69 8.23 -23.20
CA MET A 153 -19.30 8.05 -23.62
C MET A 153 -19.20 6.99 -24.71
N SER A 154 -18.10 6.99 -25.43
CA SER A 154 -17.79 5.99 -26.46
C SER A 154 -16.41 5.39 -26.19
N LEU A 155 -16.34 4.07 -26.15
CA LEU A 155 -15.09 3.31 -26.12
C LEU A 155 -14.79 2.80 -27.52
N TYR A 156 -13.59 3.04 -28.03
CA TYR A 156 -13.08 2.50 -29.29
C TYR A 156 -11.94 1.53 -28.98
N ILE A 157 -11.96 0.36 -29.62
CA ILE A 157 -10.86 -0.60 -29.57
C ILE A 157 -10.39 -0.92 -30.97
N ASP A 158 -9.07 -1.04 -31.14
CA ASP A 158 -8.45 -1.33 -32.44
C ASP A 158 -7.16 -2.16 -32.24
N ASP A 159 -6.75 -2.87 -33.29
CA ASP A 159 -5.48 -3.61 -33.38
C ASP A 159 -5.17 -4.49 -32.14
N MET A 160 -6.12 -5.36 -31.82
CA MET A 160 -5.98 -6.34 -30.72
C MET A 160 -5.01 -7.45 -31.11
N ARG A 161 -4.06 -7.79 -30.24
CA ARG A 161 -3.01 -8.77 -30.52
C ARG A 161 -2.75 -9.70 -29.35
N ILE A 162 -2.25 -10.89 -29.67
CA ILE A 162 -1.58 -11.82 -28.77
C ILE A 162 -0.17 -12.00 -29.31
N GLU A 163 0.83 -11.86 -28.43
CA GLU A 163 2.22 -11.75 -28.85
C GLU A 163 3.11 -12.70 -28.03
N LYS A 164 4.17 -13.18 -28.65
CA LYS A 164 5.26 -13.90 -28.02
C LYS A 164 6.45 -12.96 -27.92
N VAL A 165 6.76 -12.55 -26.71
CA VAL A 165 7.83 -11.59 -26.41
C VAL A 165 8.71 -12.13 -25.29
N GLU A 166 9.85 -11.47 -25.04
CA GLU A 166 10.56 -11.64 -23.79
C GLU A 166 9.73 -10.96 -22.70
N ALA A 167 9.14 -11.78 -21.81
CA ALA A 167 8.27 -11.26 -20.76
C ALA A 167 9.07 -10.48 -19.72
N GLU A 168 8.44 -9.47 -19.13
CA GLU A 168 8.99 -8.78 -17.96
C GLU A 168 9.07 -9.74 -16.78
N ASN A 169 10.01 -9.46 -15.87
CA ASN A 169 10.16 -10.24 -14.66
C ASN A 169 9.09 -9.81 -13.63
N SER A 170 8.07 -10.63 -13.48
CA SER A 170 6.96 -10.40 -12.53
C SER A 170 7.02 -11.28 -11.28
N ARG A 171 7.94 -12.28 -11.23
CA ARG A 171 7.91 -13.32 -10.21
C ARG A 171 9.29 -13.82 -9.82
N GLY A 172 9.41 -14.23 -8.55
CA GLY A 172 10.59 -14.87 -8.00
C GLY A 172 11.65 -13.89 -7.50
N PHE A 173 12.76 -14.44 -7.02
CA PHE A 173 13.85 -13.68 -6.45
C PHE A 173 14.92 -13.27 -7.46
N ASP A 174 14.94 -13.87 -8.63
CA ASP A 174 15.99 -13.66 -9.63
C ASP A 174 15.87 -12.28 -10.29
N LEU A 175 16.99 -11.58 -10.39
CA LEU A 175 17.10 -10.34 -11.19
C LEU A 175 17.30 -10.68 -12.67
N ARG A 176 16.85 -9.80 -13.57
CA ARG A 176 17.29 -9.81 -14.97
C ARG A 176 18.81 -9.67 -15.04
N LYS A 177 19.43 -10.26 -16.07
CA LYS A 177 20.90 -10.24 -16.23
C LYS A 177 21.49 -8.83 -16.34
N ASP A 178 20.73 -7.90 -16.88
CA ASP A 178 21.12 -6.51 -17.12
C ASP A 178 20.65 -5.56 -16.01
N ALA A 179 19.99 -6.09 -14.97
CA ALA A 179 19.47 -5.30 -13.87
C ALA A 179 20.40 -5.29 -12.66
N MET A 180 20.36 -4.17 -11.93
CA MET A 180 21.00 -3.97 -10.64
C MET A 180 19.95 -3.48 -9.65
N ALA A 181 19.75 -4.22 -8.56
CA ALA A 181 18.89 -3.76 -7.47
C ALA A 181 19.71 -2.86 -6.53
N TYR A 182 19.27 -1.63 -6.37
CA TYR A 182 19.89 -0.61 -5.48
C TYR A 182 18.82 0.38 -5.02
N CYS A 183 19.11 1.20 -4.03
CA CYS A 183 18.19 2.24 -3.58
C CYS A 183 18.23 3.44 -4.56
N HIS A 184 17.15 3.67 -5.30
CA HIS A 184 17.08 4.77 -6.28
C HIS A 184 17.14 6.16 -5.62
N SER A 185 16.64 6.28 -4.38
CA SER A 185 16.67 7.53 -3.59
C SER A 185 18.04 7.80 -2.94
N GLY A 186 19.01 6.88 -3.14
CA GLY A 186 20.38 7.01 -2.68
C GLY A 186 20.63 6.57 -1.25
N TYR A 187 21.77 7.03 -0.70
CA TYR A 187 22.29 6.53 0.58
C TYR A 187 22.83 7.65 1.46
N LYS A 188 22.69 7.50 2.78
CA LYS A 188 23.32 8.42 3.74
C LYS A 188 24.80 8.08 3.97
N PRO A 189 25.70 9.08 4.15
CA PRO A 189 27.03 8.84 4.63
C PRO A 189 27.04 8.06 5.94
N GLY A 190 27.96 7.10 6.09
CA GLY A 190 28.08 6.25 7.27
C GLY A 190 27.02 5.14 7.39
N ALA A 191 26.01 5.11 6.51
CA ALA A 191 25.08 4.00 6.42
C ALA A 191 25.68 2.83 5.62
N ARG A 192 25.03 1.67 5.73
CA ARG A 192 25.23 0.57 4.81
C ARG A 192 24.84 1.02 3.40
N LYS A 193 25.68 0.71 2.41
CA LYS A 193 25.44 1.04 0.98
C LYS A 193 25.79 -0.20 0.16
N GLN A 194 24.75 -0.83 -0.39
CA GLN A 194 24.91 -2.06 -1.17
C GLN A 194 24.03 -2.02 -2.41
N ALA A 195 24.47 -2.72 -3.45
CA ALA A 195 23.68 -3.08 -4.60
C ALA A 195 23.79 -4.59 -4.83
N LEU A 196 22.83 -5.15 -5.57
CA LEU A 196 22.74 -6.57 -5.88
C LEU A 196 22.65 -6.77 -7.39
N VAL A 197 23.39 -7.72 -7.91
CA VAL A 197 23.26 -8.18 -9.29
C VAL A 197 23.17 -9.70 -9.33
N GLN A 198 22.60 -10.25 -10.40
CA GLN A 198 22.64 -11.69 -10.65
C GLN A 198 24.08 -12.15 -10.79
N HIS A 199 24.38 -13.38 -10.38
CA HIS A 199 25.74 -13.93 -10.44
C HIS A 199 26.30 -13.86 -11.88
N MET A 200 27.53 -13.33 -11.96
CA MET A 200 28.31 -13.20 -13.21
C MET A 200 29.79 -13.52 -12.92
N PRO A 201 30.61 -13.76 -13.98
CA PRO A 201 32.05 -14.01 -13.82
C PRO A 201 32.81 -12.82 -13.23
N GLU A 202 32.46 -11.60 -13.65
CA GLU A 202 33.07 -10.36 -13.21
C GLU A 202 32.80 -10.15 -11.71
N ARG A 203 33.85 -9.76 -11.00
CA ARG A 203 33.79 -9.49 -9.56
C ARG A 203 34.20 -8.06 -9.22
N ALA A 204 35.05 -7.43 -10.06
CA ALA A 204 35.47 -6.07 -9.83
C ALA A 204 34.30 -5.14 -10.18
N PHE A 205 33.96 -4.23 -9.25
CA PHE A 205 32.98 -3.18 -9.49
C PHE A 205 33.56 -1.82 -9.18
N SER A 206 32.99 -0.79 -9.80
CA SER A 206 33.41 0.60 -9.66
C SER A 206 32.24 1.50 -9.32
N LEU A 207 32.51 2.51 -8.50
CA LEU A 207 31.63 3.66 -8.30
C LEU A 207 32.22 4.85 -9.07
N HIS A 208 31.40 5.51 -9.83
CA HIS A 208 31.79 6.64 -10.69
C HIS A 208 31.06 7.90 -10.27
N ASP A 209 31.74 9.02 -10.35
CA ASP A 209 31.13 10.34 -10.26
C ASP A 209 30.23 10.56 -11.48
N ALA A 210 28.95 10.89 -11.26
CA ALA A 210 27.95 10.95 -12.33
C ALA A 210 28.16 12.11 -13.30
N ALA A 211 28.83 13.20 -12.88
CA ALA A 211 29.07 14.36 -13.72
C ALA A 211 30.31 14.20 -14.61
N THR A 212 31.35 13.53 -14.10
CA THR A 212 32.65 13.42 -14.78
C THR A 212 32.88 12.03 -15.39
N GLY A 213 32.15 11.00 -14.96
CA GLY A 213 32.41 9.62 -15.32
C GLY A 213 33.67 9.02 -14.69
N GLN A 214 34.40 9.77 -13.85
CA GLN A 214 35.62 9.31 -13.22
C GLN A 214 35.32 8.25 -12.14
N THR A 215 36.12 7.21 -12.11
CA THR A 215 36.06 6.20 -11.03
C THR A 215 36.56 6.80 -9.73
N VAL A 216 35.72 6.82 -8.69
CA VAL A 216 36.02 7.38 -7.36
C VAL A 216 36.21 6.29 -6.29
N TYR A 217 35.74 5.08 -6.56
CA TYR A 217 35.89 3.95 -5.66
C TYR A 217 35.87 2.63 -6.45
N GLN A 218 36.65 1.66 -6.03
CA GLN A 218 36.66 0.32 -6.60
C GLN A 218 36.74 -0.73 -5.49
N SER A 219 36.07 -1.86 -5.72
CA SER A 219 36.08 -2.99 -4.80
C SER A 219 35.73 -4.27 -5.54
N THR A 220 35.64 -5.36 -4.79
CA THR A 220 35.28 -6.68 -5.31
C THR A 220 33.92 -7.11 -4.74
N ALA A 221 33.02 -7.49 -5.61
CA ALA A 221 31.70 -8.01 -5.24
C ALA A 221 31.85 -9.40 -4.56
N SER A 222 31.11 -9.59 -3.48
CA SER A 222 31.09 -10.84 -2.72
C SER A 222 29.89 -11.70 -3.11
N PRO A 223 30.05 -13.02 -3.24
CA PRO A 223 28.93 -13.91 -3.46
C PRO A 223 28.03 -13.93 -2.21
N LEU A 224 26.74 -13.89 -2.44
CA LEU A 224 25.75 -14.15 -1.39
C LEU A 224 25.52 -15.65 -1.31
N ASN A 225 25.70 -16.23 -0.11
CA ASN A 225 25.40 -17.64 0.15
C ASN A 225 23.87 -17.84 0.07
N GLN A 226 23.47 -18.79 -0.78
CA GLN A 226 22.07 -18.96 -1.18
C GLN A 226 21.33 -20.01 -0.39
N ASP A 227 20.03 -19.78 -0.24
CA ASP A 227 19.07 -20.84 0.00
C ASP A 227 18.89 -21.68 -1.30
N LYS A 228 18.71 -23.01 -1.16
CA LYS A 228 18.66 -23.98 -2.27
C LYS A 228 17.54 -23.77 -3.31
N LYS A 229 16.67 -22.77 -3.11
CA LYS A 229 15.55 -22.43 -3.97
C LYS A 229 15.88 -21.41 -5.08
N GLN A 230 17.09 -20.87 -5.13
CA GLN A 230 17.51 -19.86 -6.09
C GLN A 230 18.49 -20.46 -7.12
N ASP A 231 18.11 -20.47 -8.38
CA ASP A 231 18.87 -21.18 -9.42
C ASP A 231 20.18 -20.52 -9.83
N LYS A 232 20.37 -19.20 -9.65
CA LYS A 232 21.46 -18.47 -10.30
C LYS A 232 22.47 -17.78 -9.38
N GLY A 233 22.18 -17.52 -8.14
CA GLY A 233 23.06 -16.81 -7.26
C GLY A 233 23.20 -15.30 -7.47
N PHE A 234 23.70 -14.61 -6.46
CA PHE A 234 23.85 -13.15 -6.46
C PHE A 234 25.26 -12.72 -6.09
N LEU A 235 25.59 -11.47 -6.50
CA LEU A 235 26.74 -10.73 -6.05
C LEU A 235 26.29 -9.46 -5.33
N VAL A 236 26.86 -9.24 -4.14
CA VAL A 236 26.69 -8.00 -3.37
C VAL A 236 27.84 -7.06 -3.68
N LEU A 237 27.50 -5.88 -4.15
CA LEU A 237 28.41 -4.75 -4.36
C LEU A 237 28.35 -3.88 -3.10
N ASP A 238 29.31 -4.03 -2.19
CA ASP A 238 29.38 -3.26 -0.94
C ASP A 238 30.33 -2.07 -1.08
N PHE A 239 29.78 -0.86 -1.05
CA PHE A 239 30.50 0.40 -1.07
C PHE A 239 30.26 1.26 0.19
N SER A 240 29.90 0.58 1.31
CA SER A 240 29.58 1.23 2.59
C SER A 240 30.72 2.10 3.14
N SER A 241 31.98 1.78 2.81
CA SER A 241 33.16 2.57 3.21
C SER A 241 33.27 3.91 2.48
N PHE A 242 32.65 4.09 1.31
CA PHE A 242 32.66 5.33 0.59
C PHE A 242 31.59 6.30 1.12
N ASN A 243 32.00 7.49 1.58
CA ASN A 243 31.12 8.42 2.29
C ASN A 243 31.12 9.85 1.76
N THR A 244 31.83 10.12 0.66
CA THR A 244 31.86 11.44 0.06
C THR A 244 30.49 11.80 -0.53
N PRO A 245 29.89 12.94 -0.15
CA PRO A 245 28.62 13.37 -0.75
C PRO A 245 28.78 13.71 -2.24
N GLY A 246 27.75 13.35 -3.04
CA GLY A 246 27.74 13.59 -4.48
C GLY A 246 26.71 12.74 -5.20
N GLN A 247 26.73 12.80 -6.54
CA GLN A 247 25.92 11.98 -7.43
C GLN A 247 26.81 10.91 -8.06
N TYR A 248 26.41 9.64 -7.97
CA TYR A 248 27.24 8.51 -8.37
C TYR A 248 26.43 7.46 -9.13
N PHE A 249 27.13 6.63 -9.91
CA PHE A 249 26.57 5.39 -10.46
C PHE A 249 27.56 4.23 -10.28
N LEU A 250 27.03 3.01 -10.19
CA LEU A 250 27.79 1.77 -10.08
C LEU A 250 27.95 1.09 -11.44
N SER A 251 29.05 0.38 -11.65
CA SER A 251 29.25 -0.53 -12.77
C SER A 251 29.91 -1.84 -12.33
N ILE A 252 29.50 -2.95 -12.95
CA ILE A 252 30.13 -4.27 -12.87
C ILE A 252 29.92 -5.00 -14.22
N GLY A 253 31.00 -5.38 -14.90
CA GLY A 253 30.88 -5.87 -16.28
C GLY A 253 30.11 -4.86 -17.14
N ASP A 254 29.11 -5.35 -17.86
CA ASP A 254 28.26 -4.52 -18.73
C ASP A 254 27.02 -3.94 -17.98
N VAL A 255 26.84 -4.28 -16.70
CA VAL A 255 25.70 -3.80 -15.90
C VAL A 255 26.04 -2.49 -15.21
N GLN A 256 25.17 -1.49 -15.36
CA GLN A 256 25.31 -0.19 -14.73
C GLN A 256 24.01 0.26 -14.07
N SER A 257 24.15 0.91 -12.89
CA SER A 257 23.03 1.62 -12.27
C SER A 257 22.78 2.95 -12.97
N LYS A 258 21.59 3.53 -12.78
CA LYS A 258 21.40 4.96 -12.99
C LYS A 258 22.04 5.76 -11.85
N PRO A 259 22.26 7.07 -12.00
CA PRO A 259 22.83 7.91 -10.96
C PRO A 259 21.96 7.95 -9.70
N PHE A 260 22.58 7.93 -8.53
CA PHE A 260 21.93 8.08 -7.23
C PHE A 260 22.76 8.98 -6.30
N PRO A 261 22.15 9.70 -5.35
CA PRO A 261 22.87 10.52 -4.40
C PRO A 261 23.50 9.72 -3.26
N ILE A 262 24.65 10.17 -2.79
CA ILE A 262 25.15 9.91 -1.44
C ILE A 262 25.15 11.26 -0.72
N GLY A 263 24.34 11.39 0.35
CA GLY A 263 24.20 12.67 1.05
C GLY A 263 23.28 12.56 2.25
N ASN A 264 23.30 13.57 3.11
CA ASN A 264 22.41 13.65 4.28
C ASN A 264 20.94 13.89 3.88
N ASP A 265 20.73 14.37 2.68
CA ASP A 265 19.45 14.62 2.02
C ASP A 265 18.92 13.42 1.21
N ALA A 266 19.62 12.30 1.21
CA ALA A 266 19.09 11.04 0.68
C ALA A 266 17.69 10.78 1.28
N TYR A 267 16.73 10.34 0.47
CA TYR A 267 15.29 10.19 0.74
C TYR A 267 14.46 11.48 0.85
N LEU A 268 15.07 12.68 0.81
CA LEU A 268 14.30 13.92 0.91
C LEU A 268 13.41 14.13 -0.32
N SER A 269 13.91 13.81 -1.52
CA SER A 269 13.11 13.84 -2.75
C SER A 269 11.90 12.93 -2.67
N THR A 270 12.10 11.68 -2.22
CA THR A 270 11.01 10.72 -2.00
C THR A 270 9.97 11.26 -1.00
N ALA A 271 10.41 11.87 0.10
CA ALA A 271 9.52 12.48 1.08
C ALA A 271 8.70 13.65 0.49
N TRP A 272 9.29 14.46 -0.40
CA TRP A 272 8.57 15.50 -1.13
C TRP A 272 7.56 14.92 -2.12
N HIS A 273 7.90 13.83 -2.82
CA HIS A 273 6.98 13.14 -3.73
C HIS A 273 5.80 12.55 -2.96
N THR A 274 6.04 11.90 -1.82
CA THR A 274 4.95 11.35 -1.00
C THR A 274 4.07 12.45 -0.39
N LEU A 275 4.63 13.62 -0.06
CA LEU A 275 3.83 14.79 0.34
C LEU A 275 2.95 15.30 -0.81
N ASN A 276 3.47 15.29 -2.05
CA ASN A 276 2.70 15.66 -3.23
C ASN A 276 1.48 14.74 -3.45
N PHE A 277 1.59 13.45 -3.12
CA PHE A 277 0.46 12.53 -3.18
C PHE A 277 -0.72 13.06 -2.35
N PHE A 278 -0.51 13.40 -1.08
CA PHE A 278 -1.58 13.93 -0.22
C PHE A 278 -2.19 15.21 -0.78
N PHE A 279 -1.37 16.14 -1.26
CA PHE A 279 -1.86 17.36 -1.90
C PHE A 279 -2.75 17.06 -3.11
N SER A 280 -2.34 16.10 -3.93
CA SER A 280 -3.04 15.71 -5.15
C SER A 280 -4.36 14.96 -4.89
N GLU A 281 -4.51 14.33 -3.71
CA GLU A 281 -5.71 13.59 -3.30
C GLU A 281 -6.71 14.45 -2.48
N ARG A 282 -6.48 15.77 -2.36
CA ARG A 282 -7.43 16.66 -1.67
C ARG A 282 -8.77 16.70 -2.36
N CYS A 283 -9.83 16.35 -1.63
CA CYS A 283 -11.21 16.39 -2.12
C CYS A 283 -11.75 17.82 -2.18
N GLY A 284 -12.68 18.07 -3.12
CA GLY A 284 -13.34 19.37 -3.27
C GLY A 284 -12.68 20.29 -4.30
N PHE A 285 -11.73 19.79 -5.07
CA PHE A 285 -11.04 20.52 -6.12
C PHE A 285 -10.87 19.66 -7.35
N ASP A 286 -10.85 20.31 -8.51
CA ASP A 286 -10.32 19.72 -9.72
C ASP A 286 -8.81 19.63 -9.63
N GLN A 287 -8.27 18.43 -9.87
CA GLN A 287 -6.84 18.17 -10.06
C GLN A 287 -6.63 17.68 -11.49
N PRO A 288 -6.40 18.59 -12.47
CA PRO A 288 -6.33 18.21 -13.88
C PRO A 288 -5.35 17.09 -14.17
N GLY A 289 -5.85 16.02 -14.83
CA GLY A 289 -5.06 14.81 -15.12
C GLY A 289 -4.95 13.81 -13.98
N ILE A 290 -5.48 14.13 -12.79
CA ILE A 290 -5.47 13.24 -11.62
C ILE A 290 -6.90 12.86 -11.25
N HIS A 291 -7.71 13.79 -10.78
CA HIS A 291 -9.12 13.55 -10.47
C HIS A 291 -9.98 14.79 -10.62
N GLN A 292 -11.28 14.59 -10.66
CA GLN A 292 -12.30 15.65 -10.75
C GLN A 292 -12.67 16.17 -9.37
N GLU A 293 -13.38 17.31 -9.31
CA GLU A 293 -14.03 17.76 -8.08
C GLU A 293 -14.93 16.66 -7.51
N CYS A 294 -14.89 16.46 -6.21
CA CYS A 294 -15.54 15.37 -5.54
C CYS A 294 -15.93 15.72 -4.09
N HIS A 295 -16.78 14.89 -3.47
CA HIS A 295 -17.13 14.94 -2.05
C HIS A 295 -17.74 16.26 -1.56
N GLN A 296 -18.48 17.00 -2.40
CA GLN A 296 -19.20 18.20 -1.98
C GLN A 296 -20.62 17.89 -1.47
N ASP A 297 -21.21 16.79 -1.88
CA ASP A 297 -22.57 16.31 -1.63
C ASP A 297 -22.62 15.05 -0.76
N VAL A 298 -21.71 14.94 0.20
CA VAL A 298 -21.54 13.77 1.07
C VAL A 298 -21.95 14.10 2.52
N PHE A 299 -22.68 13.17 3.17
CA PHE A 299 -23.26 13.38 4.49
C PHE A 299 -23.09 12.17 5.40
N ALA A 300 -22.77 12.43 6.67
CA ALA A 300 -22.87 11.44 7.74
C ALA A 300 -24.14 11.65 8.57
N TYR A 301 -24.79 10.56 8.94
CA TYR A 301 -26.00 10.54 9.74
C TYR A 301 -25.75 9.90 11.09
N HIS A 302 -26.09 10.62 12.15
CA HIS A 302 -26.07 10.12 13.49
C HIS A 302 -27.33 9.26 13.78
N PRO A 303 -27.27 8.23 14.65
CA PRO A 303 -28.44 7.42 14.98
C PRO A 303 -29.66 8.18 15.53
N ASP A 304 -29.45 9.38 16.10
CA ASP A 304 -30.54 10.24 16.60
C ASP A 304 -31.21 11.12 15.54
N GLY A 305 -30.78 10.99 14.27
CA GLY A 305 -31.33 11.73 13.13
C GLY A 305 -30.59 13.02 12.78
N ARG A 306 -29.61 13.47 13.56
CA ARG A 306 -28.73 14.58 13.15
C ARG A 306 -27.90 14.18 11.93
N SER A 307 -27.62 15.13 11.06
CA SER A 307 -26.71 14.91 9.92
C SER A 307 -25.69 16.03 9.80
N MET A 308 -24.55 15.74 9.18
CA MET A 308 -23.56 16.74 8.84
C MET A 308 -22.93 16.47 7.49
N SER A 309 -22.51 17.52 6.80
CA SER A 309 -21.68 17.42 5.60
C SER A 309 -20.27 16.99 6.00
N ILE A 310 -19.73 16.02 5.27
CA ILE A 310 -18.37 15.53 5.43
C ILE A 310 -17.47 15.92 4.24
N ALA A 311 -17.85 16.92 3.49
CA ALA A 311 -17.09 17.45 2.36
C ALA A 311 -15.64 17.81 2.74
N GLY A 312 -14.68 17.62 1.82
CA GLY A 312 -13.24 17.85 2.04
C GLY A 312 -12.52 16.57 2.47
N GLY A 313 -11.33 16.69 3.06
CA GLY A 313 -10.47 15.54 3.37
C GLY A 313 -9.67 15.07 2.16
N TRP A 314 -9.24 13.82 2.17
CA TRP A 314 -8.53 13.15 1.09
C TRP A 314 -9.26 11.90 0.64
N HIS A 315 -9.07 11.52 -0.63
CA HIS A 315 -9.28 10.14 -1.02
C HIS A 315 -8.33 9.24 -0.21
N ASP A 316 -8.77 8.04 0.05
CA ASP A 316 -7.97 7.09 0.81
C ASP A 316 -6.93 6.37 -0.08
N ALA A 317 -7.29 6.14 -1.34
CA ALA A 317 -6.43 5.45 -2.31
C ALA A 317 -6.81 5.86 -3.74
N ALA A 318 -6.67 4.95 -4.69
CA ALA A 318 -7.08 5.13 -6.08
C ALA A 318 -8.61 5.01 -6.28
N ASP A 319 -9.40 5.08 -5.23
CA ASP A 319 -10.86 5.13 -5.25
C ASP A 319 -11.38 6.40 -4.54
N LEU A 320 -12.69 6.56 -4.49
CA LEU A 320 -13.32 7.72 -3.84
C LEU A 320 -13.67 7.46 -2.37
N THR A 321 -13.05 6.47 -1.72
CA THR A 321 -13.28 6.15 -0.32
C THR A 321 -12.64 7.19 0.60
N GLN A 322 -13.29 7.51 1.69
CA GLN A 322 -12.76 8.33 2.78
C GLN A 322 -12.95 7.63 4.12
N GLY A 323 -11.98 7.76 5.02
CA GLY A 323 -12.05 7.17 6.35
C GLY A 323 -11.38 8.02 7.41
N THR A 324 -12.00 8.12 8.60
CA THR A 324 -11.41 8.81 9.74
C THR A 324 -10.08 8.16 10.15
N GLY A 325 -10.03 6.82 10.16
CA GLY A 325 -8.83 6.06 10.54
C GLY A 325 -7.65 6.38 9.65
N ASN A 326 -7.82 6.29 8.32
CA ASN A 326 -6.77 6.53 7.33
C ASN A 326 -6.32 7.99 7.33
N THR A 327 -7.27 8.93 7.39
CA THR A 327 -6.96 10.37 7.47
C THR A 327 -6.17 10.70 8.74
N ALA A 328 -6.54 10.12 9.89
CA ALA A 328 -5.84 10.36 11.15
C ALA A 328 -4.40 9.80 11.12
N GLU A 329 -4.19 8.60 10.58
CA GLU A 329 -2.86 8.01 10.42
C GLU A 329 -1.98 8.83 9.47
N SER A 330 -2.54 9.32 8.39
CA SER A 330 -1.86 10.24 7.47
C SER A 330 -1.43 11.53 8.19
N CYS A 331 -2.32 12.13 8.98
CA CYS A 331 -1.99 13.29 9.79
C CYS A 331 -0.88 13.00 10.81
N ILE A 332 -0.91 11.84 11.47
CA ILE A 332 0.12 11.40 12.42
C ILE A 332 1.47 11.30 11.70
N ALA A 333 1.52 10.67 10.52
CA ALA A 333 2.75 10.53 9.75
C ALA A 333 3.33 11.89 9.31
N LEU A 334 2.48 12.80 8.81
CA LEU A 334 2.87 14.15 8.43
C LEU A 334 3.41 14.97 9.62
N LEU A 335 2.76 14.87 10.78
CA LEU A 335 3.14 15.58 12.01
C LEU A 335 4.42 14.99 12.65
N ASP A 336 4.58 13.67 12.65
CA ASP A 336 5.81 13.02 13.09
C ASP A 336 7.01 13.45 12.20
N MET A 337 6.81 13.52 10.88
CA MET A 337 7.82 14.03 9.96
C MET A 337 8.10 15.52 10.20
N ALA A 338 7.06 16.34 10.40
CA ALA A 338 7.22 17.75 10.73
C ALA A 338 8.07 17.93 12.01
N GLY A 339 7.81 17.16 13.06
CA GLY A 339 8.63 17.16 14.27
C GLY A 339 10.09 16.77 14.01
N ALA A 340 10.35 15.82 13.10
CA ALA A 340 11.70 15.37 12.76
C ALA A 340 12.51 16.43 11.98
N VAL A 341 11.86 17.27 11.15
CA VAL A 341 12.51 18.29 10.31
C VAL A 341 12.44 19.68 10.91
N GLN A 342 11.72 19.86 12.03
CA GLN A 342 11.60 21.16 12.72
C GLN A 342 12.98 21.74 13.06
N GLY A 343 13.23 22.98 12.64
CA GLY A 343 14.51 23.66 12.83
C GLY A 343 15.65 23.20 11.90
N LYS A 344 15.38 22.25 11.01
CA LYS A 344 16.36 21.76 10.01
C LYS A 344 16.01 22.19 8.60
N ASP A 345 14.74 22.07 8.22
CA ASP A 345 14.19 22.47 6.92
C ASP A 345 12.85 23.18 7.15
N SER A 346 12.88 24.50 7.10
CA SER A 346 11.70 25.32 7.36
C SER A 346 10.65 25.24 6.25
N ILE A 347 11.07 25.07 5.00
CA ILE A 347 10.14 25.00 3.86
C ILE A 347 9.38 23.69 3.92
N PHE A 348 10.07 22.58 4.07
CA PHE A 348 9.45 21.26 4.16
C PHE A 348 8.56 21.15 5.41
N TYR A 349 9.03 21.68 6.55
CA TYR A 349 8.23 21.76 7.78
C TYR A 349 6.89 22.48 7.58
N GLU A 350 6.90 23.66 6.95
CA GLU A 350 5.66 24.41 6.70
C GLU A 350 4.71 23.68 5.74
N ARG A 351 5.23 23.03 4.72
CA ARG A 351 4.41 22.26 3.78
C ARG A 351 3.80 21.03 4.43
N LEU A 352 4.54 20.34 5.29
CA LEU A 352 4.01 19.22 6.09
C LEU A 352 2.88 19.67 7.01
N LEU A 353 3.04 20.84 7.68
CA LEU A 353 2.01 21.39 8.55
C LEU A 353 0.76 21.85 7.79
N GLU A 354 0.94 22.42 6.60
CA GLU A 354 -0.19 22.81 5.73
C GLU A 354 -1.02 21.60 5.36
N GLU A 355 -0.37 20.50 4.96
CA GLU A 355 -1.04 19.28 4.56
C GLU A 355 -1.67 18.56 5.77
N ALA A 356 -0.96 18.46 6.88
CA ALA A 356 -1.50 17.91 8.13
C ALA A 356 -2.72 18.70 8.62
N ARG A 357 -2.69 20.03 8.51
CA ARG A 357 -3.83 20.90 8.87
C ARG A 357 -5.07 20.57 8.02
N TRP A 358 -4.90 20.27 6.74
CA TRP A 358 -6.00 19.89 5.86
C TRP A 358 -6.76 18.69 6.41
N GLY A 359 -6.05 17.61 6.73
CA GLY A 359 -6.65 16.39 7.27
C GLY A 359 -7.18 16.55 8.69
N VAL A 360 -6.42 17.18 9.60
CA VAL A 360 -6.88 17.44 10.99
C VAL A 360 -8.14 18.31 11.01
N ASN A 361 -8.23 19.29 10.12
CA ASN A 361 -9.44 20.13 9.99
C ASN A 361 -10.66 19.30 9.59
N TRP A 362 -10.48 18.32 8.69
CA TRP A 362 -11.54 17.40 8.31
C TRP A 362 -11.94 16.49 9.48
N ILE A 363 -10.99 15.94 10.23
CA ILE A 363 -11.23 15.13 11.43
C ILE A 363 -12.06 15.91 12.47
N LEU A 364 -11.73 17.18 12.69
CA LEU A 364 -12.47 18.05 13.62
C LEU A 364 -13.90 18.33 13.16
N ARG A 365 -14.14 18.44 11.84
CA ARG A 365 -15.47 18.75 11.29
C ARG A 365 -16.39 17.54 11.11
N THR A 366 -15.84 16.34 11.16
CA THR A 366 -16.60 15.11 10.93
C THR A 366 -17.00 14.38 12.22
N ARG A 367 -16.95 15.06 13.37
CA ARG A 367 -17.37 14.57 14.70
C ARG A 367 -18.67 15.24 15.17
N PHE A 368 -19.55 14.48 15.80
CA PHE A 368 -20.80 15.00 16.38
C PHE A 368 -20.62 15.57 17.81
N GLY A 369 -19.49 15.31 18.47
CA GLY A 369 -19.18 15.83 19.81
C GLY A 369 -19.65 14.94 20.98
N ASP A 370 -20.12 13.75 20.69
CA ASP A 370 -20.60 12.75 21.64
C ASP A 370 -20.00 11.36 21.43
N GLY A 371 -18.83 11.31 20.77
CA GLY A 371 -18.13 10.08 20.40
C GLY A 371 -18.49 9.57 19.02
N TYR A 372 -19.63 9.96 18.46
CA TYR A 372 -19.98 9.63 17.08
C TYR A 372 -19.23 10.51 16.08
N ARG A 373 -18.77 9.88 15.01
CA ARG A 373 -18.09 10.52 13.88
C ARG A 373 -18.24 9.69 12.61
N LEU A 374 -17.82 10.23 11.49
CA LEU A 374 -17.64 9.42 10.30
C LEU A 374 -16.65 8.30 10.60
N GLY A 375 -17.03 7.05 10.38
CA GLY A 375 -16.10 5.91 10.37
C GLY A 375 -15.42 5.80 9.01
N GLY A 376 -16.21 5.52 7.97
CA GLY A 376 -15.78 5.44 6.58
C GLY A 376 -16.94 5.67 5.62
N LEU A 377 -16.62 6.16 4.45
CA LEU A 377 -17.53 6.35 3.33
C LEU A 377 -16.92 5.69 2.09
N ILE A 378 -17.62 4.70 1.54
CA ILE A 378 -17.24 4.05 0.29
C ILE A 378 -18.07 4.66 -0.84
N ILE A 379 -17.40 5.25 -1.83
CA ILE A 379 -18.01 5.80 -3.03
C ILE A 379 -17.38 5.11 -4.25
N GLY A 380 -18.23 4.62 -5.14
CA GLY A 380 -17.80 3.97 -6.39
C GLY A 380 -18.33 4.67 -7.63
N ILE A 381 -18.75 5.94 -7.53
CA ILE A 381 -19.21 6.74 -8.66
C ILE A 381 -18.85 8.22 -8.47
N TRP A 382 -18.63 8.94 -9.57
CA TRP A 382 -18.60 10.39 -9.58
C TRP A 382 -20.01 10.93 -9.40
N THR A 383 -20.19 11.89 -8.49
CA THR A 383 -21.42 12.63 -8.27
C THR A 383 -21.36 13.98 -8.98
N LYS A 384 -22.47 14.67 -9.05
CA LYS A 384 -22.53 16.03 -9.61
C LYS A 384 -22.10 17.12 -8.61
N ASN A 385 -21.79 16.72 -7.38
CA ASN A 385 -21.43 17.62 -6.28
C ASN A 385 -22.49 18.69 -5.95
N ILE A 386 -23.77 18.43 -6.28
CA ILE A 386 -24.91 19.31 -6.02
C ILE A 386 -25.70 18.77 -4.84
N ARG A 387 -25.60 19.44 -3.70
CA ARG A 387 -26.29 19.02 -2.47
C ARG A 387 -27.79 19.06 -2.64
N GLY A 388 -28.45 17.98 -2.23
CA GLY A 388 -29.93 17.87 -2.26
C GLY A 388 -30.47 17.21 -3.53
N ASP A 389 -29.63 16.78 -4.44
CA ASP A 389 -30.04 16.03 -5.61
C ASP A 389 -30.09 14.50 -5.36
N LYS A 390 -30.30 13.70 -6.42
CA LYS A 390 -30.53 12.27 -6.29
C LYS A 390 -29.25 11.43 -6.07
N ASP A 391 -28.09 12.00 -6.33
CA ASP A 391 -26.80 11.30 -6.25
C ASP A 391 -26.00 11.63 -4.99
N ASP A 392 -26.57 12.44 -4.05
CA ASP A 392 -26.00 12.66 -2.71
C ASP A 392 -25.59 11.35 -2.05
N MET A 393 -24.38 11.31 -1.53
CA MET A 393 -23.83 10.14 -0.86
C MET A 393 -24.02 10.24 0.64
N GLN A 394 -24.34 9.10 1.26
CA GLN A 394 -24.70 9.03 2.67
C GLN A 394 -23.99 7.85 3.36
N THR A 395 -23.60 8.08 4.61
CA THR A 395 -23.05 7.04 5.48
C THR A 395 -23.53 7.23 6.91
N GLU A 396 -23.48 6.15 7.71
CA GLU A 396 -23.81 6.20 9.12
C GLU A 396 -22.59 6.63 9.94
N ALA A 397 -22.81 7.51 10.90
CA ALA A 397 -21.81 7.84 11.90
C ALA A 397 -21.62 6.65 12.86
N ARG A 398 -20.39 6.44 13.32
CA ARG A 398 -20.02 5.38 14.25
C ARG A 398 -19.34 5.95 15.48
N ASN A 399 -19.53 5.27 16.62
CA ASN A 399 -18.78 5.52 17.83
C ASN A 399 -17.90 4.30 18.13
N THR A 400 -16.64 4.36 17.71
CA THR A 400 -15.69 3.27 17.90
C THR A 400 -14.44 3.74 18.64
N PRO A 401 -13.86 2.92 19.54
CA PRO A 401 -12.61 3.27 20.20
C PRO A 401 -11.49 3.57 19.22
N THR A 402 -11.36 2.76 18.15
CA THR A 402 -10.28 2.90 17.15
C THR A 402 -10.30 4.26 16.46
N ASP A 403 -11.46 4.68 15.91
CA ASP A 403 -11.57 5.96 15.22
C ASP A 403 -11.35 7.15 16.17
N ASN A 404 -11.90 7.07 17.38
CA ASN A 404 -11.72 8.11 18.37
C ASN A 404 -10.26 8.21 18.88
N LEU A 405 -9.57 7.09 19.11
CA LEU A 405 -8.14 7.08 19.49
C LEU A 405 -7.24 7.63 18.39
N LYS A 406 -7.45 7.22 17.13
CA LYS A 406 -6.68 7.73 16.00
C LYS A 406 -6.88 9.24 15.82
N ALA A 407 -8.12 9.72 15.91
CA ALA A 407 -8.45 11.13 15.85
C ALA A 407 -7.83 11.91 17.02
N ALA A 408 -7.98 11.41 18.25
CA ALA A 408 -7.36 12.00 19.44
C ALA A 408 -5.84 12.12 19.31
N SER A 409 -5.21 11.05 18.81
CA SER A 409 -3.76 10.96 18.59
C SER A 409 -3.26 12.01 17.59
N SER A 410 -3.94 12.15 16.44
CA SER A 410 -3.61 13.15 15.42
C SER A 410 -3.78 14.58 15.93
N CYS A 411 -4.88 14.85 16.64
CA CYS A 411 -5.15 16.14 17.26
C CYS A 411 -4.15 16.50 18.37
N ALA A 412 -3.75 15.50 19.19
CA ALA A 412 -2.75 15.71 20.25
C ALA A 412 -1.37 16.08 19.67
N LEU A 413 -1.00 15.49 18.53
CA LEU A 413 0.25 15.83 17.82
C LEU A 413 0.16 17.20 17.14
N ALA A 414 -1.00 17.57 16.58
CA ALA A 414 -1.17 18.83 15.87
C ALA A 414 -1.10 20.05 16.80
N ALA A 415 -1.73 20.00 17.97
CA ALA A 415 -1.90 21.15 18.85
C ALA A 415 -0.58 21.94 19.11
N PRO A 416 0.55 21.33 19.49
CA PRO A 416 1.78 22.07 19.77
C PRO A 416 2.36 22.80 18.55
N HIS A 417 2.20 22.26 17.35
CA HIS A 417 2.71 22.87 16.11
C HIS A 417 1.97 24.16 15.73
N PHE A 418 0.70 24.27 16.14
CA PHE A 418 -0.15 25.42 15.83
C PHE A 418 -0.30 26.42 16.97
N GLU A 419 0.18 26.13 18.17
CA GLU A 419 -0.04 26.96 19.37
C GLU A 419 0.34 28.43 19.19
N LYS A 420 1.45 28.71 18.48
CA LYS A 420 1.90 30.07 18.19
C LYS A 420 1.28 30.68 16.93
N LYS A 421 0.97 29.85 15.92
CA LYS A 421 0.50 30.32 14.62
C LYS A 421 -1.01 30.49 14.56
N ASP A 422 -1.74 29.58 15.19
CA ASP A 422 -3.20 29.57 15.25
C ASP A 422 -3.65 28.97 16.59
N PRO A 423 -3.66 29.78 17.66
CA PRO A 423 -4.00 29.29 18.99
C PRO A 423 -5.46 28.84 19.13
N VAL A 424 -6.35 29.29 18.24
CA VAL A 424 -7.73 28.80 18.18
C VAL A 424 -7.79 27.38 17.68
N PHE A 425 -7.15 27.11 16.56
CA PHE A 425 -7.05 25.77 16.00
C PHE A 425 -6.34 24.81 16.95
N ALA A 426 -5.22 25.24 17.56
CA ALA A 426 -4.50 24.46 18.57
C ALA A 426 -5.39 24.08 19.76
N ARG A 427 -6.22 25.00 20.24
CA ARG A 427 -7.18 24.72 21.31
C ARG A 427 -8.27 23.74 20.89
N TRP A 428 -8.79 23.83 19.66
CA TRP A 428 -9.74 22.85 19.15
C TRP A 428 -9.11 21.45 19.05
N CYS A 429 -7.89 21.35 18.56
CA CYS A 429 -7.14 20.09 18.54
C CYS A 429 -6.96 19.52 19.97
N ARG A 430 -6.52 20.35 20.94
CA ARG A 430 -6.35 19.93 22.33
C ARG A 430 -7.66 19.41 22.94
N ASN A 431 -8.74 20.17 22.82
CA ASN A 431 -10.04 19.79 23.40
C ASN A 431 -10.58 18.50 22.74
N SER A 432 -10.54 18.43 21.43
CA SER A 432 -10.98 17.23 20.69
C SER A 432 -10.16 16.00 21.07
N ALA A 433 -8.85 16.13 21.22
CA ALA A 433 -7.99 15.02 21.65
C ALA A 433 -8.38 14.47 23.02
N ILE A 434 -8.69 15.35 23.97
CA ILE A 434 -9.11 14.99 25.33
C ILE A 434 -10.48 14.30 25.31
N GLU A 435 -11.46 14.89 24.62
CA GLU A 435 -12.82 14.36 24.53
C GLU A 435 -12.86 13.01 23.81
N ASP A 436 -12.21 12.92 22.65
CA ASP A 436 -12.20 11.70 21.83
C ASP A 436 -11.47 10.54 22.55
N PHE A 437 -10.42 10.82 23.33
CA PHE A 437 -9.80 9.82 24.18
C PHE A 437 -10.77 9.31 25.24
N GLN A 438 -11.52 10.18 25.89
CA GLN A 438 -12.50 9.78 26.90
C GLN A 438 -13.60 8.91 26.30
N PHE A 439 -14.17 9.30 25.14
CA PHE A 439 -15.16 8.48 24.44
C PHE A 439 -14.61 7.09 24.08
N ALA A 440 -13.35 7.03 23.66
CA ALA A 440 -12.72 5.75 23.33
C ALA A 440 -12.54 4.86 24.56
N ILE A 441 -12.07 5.42 25.68
CA ILE A 441 -11.83 4.66 26.93
C ILE A 441 -13.13 4.13 27.52
N ASP A 442 -14.22 4.90 27.45
CA ASP A 442 -15.53 4.48 27.94
C ASP A 442 -16.08 3.24 27.19
N LEU A 443 -15.65 3.05 25.96
CA LEU A 443 -16.08 1.91 25.10
C LEU A 443 -15.04 0.80 24.97
N LEU A 444 -13.81 1.02 25.43
CA LEU A 444 -12.68 0.14 25.18
C LEU A 444 -12.98 -1.32 25.56
N ASP A 445 -13.46 -1.55 26.77
CA ASP A 445 -13.72 -2.89 27.29
C ASP A 445 -14.95 -3.55 26.68
N THR A 446 -15.91 -2.78 26.16
CA THR A 446 -17.15 -3.27 25.58
C THR A 446 -17.01 -3.61 24.09
N GLN A 447 -16.11 -2.95 23.38
CA GLN A 447 -15.91 -3.12 21.94
C GLN A 447 -14.59 -3.85 21.57
N ARG A 448 -13.78 -4.24 22.56
CA ARG A 448 -12.63 -5.11 22.28
C ARG A 448 -13.11 -6.50 21.88
N THR A 449 -12.36 -7.11 20.99
CA THR A 449 -12.52 -8.50 20.61
C THR A 449 -11.23 -9.26 20.88
N GLU A 450 -11.26 -10.58 20.80
CA GLU A 450 -10.06 -11.40 20.95
C GLU A 450 -9.05 -11.15 19.79
N GLN A 451 -9.54 -10.71 18.63
CA GLN A 451 -8.72 -10.43 17.45
C GLN A 451 -8.02 -9.07 17.51
N ASN A 452 -8.59 -8.08 18.21
CA ASN A 452 -8.06 -6.71 18.17
C ASN A 452 -7.50 -6.21 19.51
N GLU A 453 -7.52 -7.02 20.59
CA GLU A 453 -7.15 -6.55 21.93
C GLU A 453 -5.76 -5.93 21.95
N THR A 454 -4.75 -6.63 21.44
CA THR A 454 -3.36 -6.14 21.50
C THR A 454 -3.17 -4.83 20.75
N GLU A 455 -3.68 -4.72 19.54
CA GLU A 455 -3.54 -3.50 18.72
C GLU A 455 -4.33 -2.33 19.30
N LEU A 456 -5.57 -2.59 19.73
CA LEU A 456 -6.43 -1.56 20.32
C LEU A 456 -5.83 -0.98 21.60
N TYR A 457 -5.28 -1.84 22.48
CA TYR A 457 -4.63 -1.41 23.72
C TYR A 457 -3.27 -0.73 23.44
N ALA A 458 -2.54 -1.15 22.40
CA ALA A 458 -1.32 -0.45 21.97
C ALA A 458 -1.64 0.95 21.42
N LEU A 459 -2.66 1.08 20.57
CA LEU A 459 -3.13 2.37 20.08
C LEU A 459 -3.57 3.29 21.22
N ALA A 460 -4.33 2.77 22.19
CA ALA A 460 -4.76 3.52 23.36
C ALA A 460 -3.56 3.96 24.23
N THR A 461 -2.54 3.10 24.38
CA THR A 461 -1.30 3.42 25.09
C THR A 461 -0.56 4.58 24.42
N VAL A 462 -0.39 4.52 23.10
CA VAL A 462 0.27 5.59 22.32
C VAL A 462 -0.52 6.90 22.43
N THR A 463 -1.85 6.84 22.31
CA THR A 463 -2.72 8.02 22.42
C THR A 463 -2.66 8.65 23.81
N ALA A 464 -2.71 7.83 24.86
CA ALA A 464 -2.56 8.31 26.24
C ALA A 464 -1.20 9.00 26.45
N MET A 465 -0.11 8.44 25.93
CA MET A 465 1.22 9.06 26.04
C MET A 465 1.32 10.38 25.24
N ARG A 466 0.67 10.48 24.08
CA ARG A 466 0.60 11.74 23.32
C ARG A 466 -0.17 12.82 24.10
N LEU A 467 -1.26 12.43 24.76
CA LEU A 467 -2.01 13.32 25.66
C LEU A 467 -1.21 13.70 26.90
N TYR A 468 -0.46 12.77 27.48
CA TYR A 468 0.46 13.09 28.59
C TYR A 468 1.49 14.15 28.16
N ARG A 469 2.12 13.99 27.01
CA ARG A 469 3.05 14.99 26.44
C ARG A 469 2.39 16.34 26.20
N LEU A 470 1.14 16.33 25.72
CA LEU A 470 0.39 17.54 25.43
C LEU A 470 -0.05 18.29 26.69
N THR A 471 -0.48 17.57 27.72
CA THR A 471 -1.17 18.16 28.90
C THR A 471 -0.30 18.17 30.14
N GLN A 472 0.69 17.31 30.27
CA GLN A 472 1.47 17.01 31.47
C GLN A 472 0.61 16.49 32.63
N ASP A 473 -0.59 15.99 32.34
CA ASP A 473 -1.49 15.41 33.35
C ASP A 473 -1.18 13.93 33.55
N VAL A 474 -0.85 13.57 34.81
CA VAL A 474 -0.52 12.21 35.22
C VAL A 474 -1.67 11.21 34.99
N TYR A 475 -2.90 11.66 34.87
CA TYR A 475 -4.06 10.86 34.51
C TYR A 475 -3.80 10.04 33.24
N TYR A 476 -3.19 10.64 32.22
CA TYR A 476 -2.88 9.96 30.96
C TYR A 476 -1.70 9.00 31.10
N LEU A 477 -0.70 9.31 31.94
CA LEU A 477 0.39 8.39 32.22
C LEU A 477 -0.12 7.13 32.96
N ASP A 478 -1.03 7.30 33.90
CA ASP A 478 -1.66 6.20 34.64
C ASP A 478 -2.47 5.30 33.67
N TRP A 479 -3.20 5.88 32.72
CA TRP A 479 -3.88 5.13 31.68
C TRP A 479 -2.89 4.38 30.81
N ALA A 480 -1.86 5.06 30.29
CA ALA A 480 -0.85 4.43 29.43
C ALA A 480 -0.19 3.24 30.11
N THR A 481 0.18 3.38 31.40
CA THR A 481 0.78 2.30 32.20
C THR A 481 -0.16 1.11 32.35
N ARG A 482 -1.44 1.36 32.60
CA ARG A 482 -2.46 0.31 32.74
C ARG A 482 -2.68 -0.44 31.43
N LEU A 483 -2.85 0.28 30.34
CA LEU A 483 -3.05 -0.28 28.99
C LEU A 483 -1.82 -1.08 28.53
N ALA A 484 -0.61 -0.58 28.77
CA ALA A 484 0.64 -1.25 28.41
C ALA A 484 0.80 -2.63 29.06
N ARG A 485 0.19 -2.87 30.23
CA ARG A 485 0.21 -4.20 30.87
C ARG A 485 -0.50 -5.26 30.03
N THR A 486 -1.63 -4.93 29.39
CA THR A 486 -2.33 -5.82 28.45
C THR A 486 -1.48 -6.10 27.23
N VAL A 487 -0.84 -5.08 26.65
CA VAL A 487 0.08 -5.23 25.51
C VAL A 487 1.22 -6.18 25.87
N MET A 488 1.89 -5.98 27.01
CA MET A 488 2.97 -6.88 27.47
C MET A 488 2.47 -8.30 27.77
N ALA A 489 1.26 -8.45 28.31
CA ALA A 489 0.65 -9.76 28.54
C ALA A 489 0.42 -10.55 27.24
N SER A 490 0.23 -9.85 26.11
CA SER A 490 0.05 -10.44 24.79
C SER A 490 1.37 -10.82 24.10
N GLN A 491 2.54 -10.58 24.71
CA GLN A 491 3.83 -10.84 24.10
C GLN A 491 4.40 -12.21 24.46
N GLN A 492 5.07 -12.85 23.53
CA GLN A 492 5.90 -14.05 23.76
C GLN A 492 7.26 -13.65 24.30
N LEU A 493 7.43 -13.62 25.61
CA LEU A 493 8.71 -13.20 26.23
C LEU A 493 9.77 -14.30 26.23
N GLU A 494 9.36 -15.55 26.47
CA GLU A 494 10.25 -16.70 26.48
C GLU A 494 10.53 -17.21 25.07
N LYS A 495 11.77 -17.66 24.83
CA LYS A 495 12.13 -18.29 23.56
C LYS A 495 11.34 -19.59 23.34
N ARG A 496 10.75 -19.75 22.18
CA ARG A 496 10.14 -21.00 21.72
C ARG A 496 11.24 -21.98 21.33
N THR A 497 11.80 -22.67 22.34
CA THR A 497 12.88 -23.66 22.16
C THR A 497 12.44 -24.95 21.49
N ASP A 498 11.14 -25.16 21.38
CA ASP A 498 10.48 -26.20 20.60
C ASP A 498 10.48 -25.91 19.08
N TRP A 499 10.81 -24.69 18.66
CA TRP A 499 10.94 -24.30 17.28
C TRP A 499 12.37 -24.52 16.77
N LYS A 500 12.53 -24.90 15.48
CA LYS A 500 13.84 -25.06 14.82
C LYS A 500 14.65 -23.77 14.85
N ILE A 501 13.98 -22.62 14.79
CA ILE A 501 14.53 -21.30 14.97
C ILE A 501 13.91 -20.73 16.23
N PRO A 502 14.63 -20.69 17.37
CA PRO A 502 14.07 -20.23 18.63
C PRO A 502 13.80 -18.72 18.62
N LEU A 503 12.54 -18.32 18.44
CA LEU A 503 12.10 -16.94 18.43
C LEU A 503 11.42 -16.56 19.75
N ARG A 504 11.51 -15.28 20.10
CA ARG A 504 10.74 -14.62 21.17
C ARG A 504 10.40 -13.20 20.75
N GLY A 505 9.52 -12.56 21.47
CA GLY A 505 9.24 -11.12 21.33
C GLY A 505 8.06 -10.79 20.42
N PHE A 506 7.60 -11.70 19.59
CA PHE A 506 6.39 -11.51 18.78
C PHE A 506 5.14 -11.40 19.66
N PHE A 507 4.08 -10.80 19.11
CA PHE A 507 2.83 -10.60 19.82
C PHE A 507 1.75 -11.59 19.35
N TYR A 508 0.81 -11.83 20.23
CA TYR A 508 -0.46 -12.50 19.94
C TYR A 508 -1.56 -11.45 19.78
N GLU A 509 -2.68 -11.81 19.17
CA GLU A 509 -3.85 -10.94 19.00
C GLU A 509 -4.43 -10.48 20.35
N SER A 510 -4.26 -11.29 21.38
CA SER A 510 -4.74 -10.97 22.74
C SER A 510 -3.82 -11.55 23.83
N SER A 511 -4.06 -11.10 25.07
CA SER A 511 -3.42 -11.63 26.28
C SER A 511 -3.71 -13.11 26.55
N ARG A 512 -4.71 -13.70 25.91
CA ARG A 512 -5.00 -15.14 25.95
C ARG A 512 -4.05 -16.00 25.11
N LYS A 513 -3.26 -15.37 24.25
CA LYS A 513 -2.19 -16.01 23.44
C LYS A 513 -2.66 -17.20 22.60
N LYS A 514 -3.87 -17.11 22.04
CA LYS A 514 -4.38 -18.17 21.18
C LYS A 514 -3.83 -18.11 19.76
N ARG A 515 -3.74 -16.91 19.18
CA ARG A 515 -3.29 -16.69 17.80
C ARG A 515 -2.18 -15.66 17.77
N ILE A 516 -1.15 -15.96 16.98
CA ILE A 516 -0.05 -15.02 16.72
C ILE A 516 -0.58 -13.90 15.83
N LEU A 517 -0.23 -12.66 16.17
CA LEU A 517 -0.64 -11.48 15.42
C LEU A 517 0.00 -11.49 14.03
N ALA A 518 -0.81 -11.39 13.00
CA ALA A 518 -0.41 -11.33 11.61
C ALA A 518 -1.24 -10.27 10.86
N TYR A 519 -0.61 -9.64 9.88
CA TYR A 519 -1.24 -8.61 9.06
C TYR A 519 -1.30 -9.07 7.61
N TYR A 520 -2.35 -8.68 6.92
CA TYR A 520 -2.58 -9.03 5.51
C TYR A 520 -2.53 -7.85 4.56
N HIS A 521 -2.87 -6.63 5.01
CA HIS A 521 -2.96 -5.45 4.16
C HIS A 521 -2.43 -4.19 4.84
N GLN A 522 -2.95 -3.85 6.01
CA GLN A 522 -2.50 -2.73 6.82
C GLN A 522 -1.79 -3.26 8.06
N SER A 523 -0.82 -2.52 8.58
CA SER A 523 -0.08 -2.94 9.76
C SER A 523 0.03 -1.81 10.77
N GLN A 524 -0.33 -2.13 12.00
CA GLN A 524 -0.14 -1.30 13.18
C GLN A 524 0.96 -1.86 14.11
N GLU A 525 1.80 -2.75 13.61
CA GLU A 525 2.79 -3.51 14.41
C GLU A 525 3.77 -2.62 15.19
N HIS A 526 4.01 -1.40 14.72
CA HIS A 526 4.85 -0.43 15.43
C HIS A 526 4.24 0.09 16.74
N LEU A 527 2.92 0.07 16.89
CA LEU A 527 2.23 0.68 18.05
C LEU A 527 2.65 0.06 19.39
N MET A 528 2.85 -1.27 19.44
CA MET A 528 3.27 -1.96 20.65
C MET A 528 4.60 -1.42 21.17
N THR A 529 5.57 -1.27 20.27
CA THR A 529 6.90 -0.75 20.61
C THR A 529 6.91 0.78 20.76
N GLU A 530 6.09 1.50 20.04
CA GLU A 530 5.95 2.96 20.14
C GLU A 530 5.46 3.35 21.52
N GLY A 531 4.36 2.79 22.01
CA GLY A 531 3.80 3.07 23.31
C GLY A 531 4.78 2.77 24.46
N LEU A 532 5.39 1.59 24.44
CA LEU A 532 6.39 1.18 25.44
C LEU A 532 7.65 2.05 25.40
N SER A 533 8.11 2.44 24.22
CA SER A 533 9.25 3.36 24.06
C SER A 533 8.94 4.76 24.59
N MET A 534 7.72 5.26 24.38
CA MET A 534 7.30 6.55 24.94
C MET A 534 7.26 6.50 26.46
N LEU A 535 6.72 5.45 27.07
CA LEU A 535 6.71 5.23 28.52
C LEU A 535 8.14 5.22 29.10
N LEU A 536 9.05 4.48 28.47
CA LEU A 536 10.46 4.43 28.88
C LEU A 536 11.17 5.77 28.78
N THR A 537 10.83 6.58 27.78
CA THR A 537 11.45 7.88 27.54
C THR A 537 10.95 8.93 28.53
N ASP A 538 9.63 8.96 28.78
CA ASP A 538 8.98 10.03 29.55
C ASP A 538 8.82 9.70 31.05
N ALA A 539 8.86 8.40 31.41
CA ALA A 539 8.74 7.94 32.80
C ALA A 539 9.81 6.86 33.15
N PRO A 540 11.13 7.14 32.95
CA PRO A 540 12.19 6.13 33.12
C PRO A 540 12.36 5.62 34.55
N THR A 541 11.85 6.32 35.56
CA THR A 541 11.91 5.95 36.98
C THR A 541 10.65 5.24 37.47
N HIS A 542 9.66 5.03 36.61
CA HIS A 542 8.43 4.33 36.96
C HIS A 542 8.74 2.88 37.40
N PRO A 543 8.01 2.30 38.39
CA PRO A 543 8.23 0.92 38.84
C PRO A 543 8.16 -0.13 37.71
N ASP A 544 7.31 0.09 36.71
CA ASP A 544 7.14 -0.81 35.57
C ASP A 544 8.18 -0.58 34.43
N ALA A 545 9.07 0.41 34.53
CA ALA A 545 10.06 0.71 33.48
C ALA A 545 10.96 -0.49 33.12
N PRO A 546 11.39 -1.35 34.06
CA PRO A 546 12.12 -2.58 33.70
C PRO A 546 11.30 -3.54 32.86
N LEU A 547 9.97 -3.62 33.04
CA LEU A 547 9.08 -4.49 32.27
C LEU A 547 8.92 -3.97 30.85
N TRP A 548 8.71 -2.65 30.68
CA TRP A 548 8.63 -2.00 29.36
C TRP A 548 9.92 -2.22 28.56
N LYS A 549 11.08 -2.07 29.24
CA LYS A 549 12.39 -2.30 28.64
C LYS A 549 12.53 -3.74 28.17
N ALA A 550 12.22 -4.71 29.03
CA ALA A 550 12.31 -6.13 28.70
C ALA A 550 11.41 -6.51 27.53
N SER A 551 10.20 -5.91 27.42
CA SER A 551 9.31 -6.10 26.30
C SER A 551 9.88 -5.53 25.00
N CYS A 552 10.42 -4.32 25.02
CA CYS A 552 11.09 -3.71 23.87
C CYS A 552 12.33 -4.54 23.42
N GLU A 553 13.15 -5.02 24.37
CA GLU A 553 14.30 -5.87 24.09
C GLU A 553 13.89 -7.22 23.46
N ALA A 554 12.79 -7.81 23.95
CA ALA A 554 12.26 -9.05 23.38
C ALA A 554 11.82 -8.88 21.93
N TYR A 555 11.14 -7.77 21.61
CA TYR A 555 10.76 -7.49 20.21
C TYR A 555 11.97 -7.18 19.32
N ALA A 556 12.98 -6.47 19.85
CA ALA A 556 14.25 -6.28 19.16
C ALA A 556 14.94 -7.61 18.83
N ASP A 557 14.89 -8.57 19.76
CA ASP A 557 15.42 -9.92 19.53
C ASP A 557 14.62 -10.67 18.45
N TYR A 558 13.28 -10.49 18.41
CA TYR A 558 12.45 -11.02 17.32
C TYR A 558 12.91 -10.50 15.96
N LEU A 559 13.03 -9.18 15.81
CA LEU A 559 13.48 -8.57 14.56
C LEU A 559 14.87 -9.04 14.14
N ARG A 560 15.82 -9.13 15.07
CA ARG A 560 17.18 -9.67 14.80
C ARG A 560 17.12 -11.15 14.41
N GLY A 561 16.27 -11.93 15.08
CA GLY A 561 16.11 -13.36 14.80
C GLY A 561 15.57 -13.62 13.38
N ILE A 562 14.50 -12.93 13.01
CA ILE A 562 13.91 -13.09 11.66
C ILE A 562 14.77 -12.45 10.58
N SER A 563 15.58 -11.42 10.89
CA SER A 563 16.46 -10.78 9.91
C SER A 563 17.57 -11.67 9.39
N GLN A 564 17.88 -12.78 10.05
CA GLN A 564 18.83 -13.79 9.56
C GLN A 564 18.31 -14.61 8.38
N LEU A 565 17.03 -14.46 8.01
CA LEU A 565 16.31 -15.31 7.06
C LEU A 565 15.88 -14.53 5.80
N ILE A 566 16.45 -13.34 5.57
CA ILE A 566 15.88 -12.34 4.68
C ILE A 566 16.66 -12.09 3.38
N GLU A 567 17.75 -12.82 3.16
CA GLU A 567 18.49 -12.65 1.92
C GLU A 567 17.71 -13.19 0.70
N PRO A 568 17.88 -12.65 -0.52
CA PRO A 568 18.92 -11.66 -0.89
C PRO A 568 18.57 -10.18 -0.64
N TYR A 569 17.29 -9.81 -0.56
CA TYR A 569 16.86 -8.40 -0.56
C TYR A 569 16.72 -7.78 0.83
N GLY A 570 16.79 -8.53 1.87
CA GLY A 570 16.72 -8.01 3.23
C GLY A 570 15.32 -7.72 3.77
N ILE A 571 14.28 -8.21 3.10
CA ILE A 571 12.90 -8.03 3.53
C ILE A 571 12.57 -8.91 4.74
N LEU A 572 12.08 -8.29 5.81
CA LEU A 572 11.64 -9.01 6.99
C LEU A 572 10.42 -9.89 6.69
N PRO A 573 10.40 -11.14 7.15
CA PRO A 573 9.22 -11.99 7.07
C PRO A 573 7.98 -11.33 7.67
N SER A 574 6.82 -11.58 7.07
CA SER A 574 5.56 -10.92 7.44
C SER A 574 5.07 -11.35 8.83
N ALA A 575 4.93 -12.65 9.06
CA ALA A 575 4.47 -13.19 10.34
C ALA A 575 4.72 -14.70 10.44
N VAL A 576 4.48 -15.22 11.64
CA VAL A 576 4.37 -16.66 11.90
C VAL A 576 2.90 -17.09 11.73
N TYR A 577 2.68 -18.12 10.94
CA TYR A 577 1.37 -18.72 10.67
C TYR A 577 1.31 -20.14 11.19
N GLU A 578 0.11 -20.57 11.60
CA GLU A 578 -0.18 -21.90 12.09
C GLU A 578 -1.01 -22.67 11.05
N VAL A 579 -0.62 -23.89 10.71
CA VAL A 579 -1.44 -24.79 9.89
C VAL A 579 -2.68 -25.24 10.67
N ASP A 580 -3.72 -25.64 9.94
CA ASP A 580 -5.02 -26.08 10.50
C ASP A 580 -5.69 -25.03 11.42
N ASN A 581 -5.34 -23.74 11.23
CA ASN A 581 -5.98 -22.63 11.94
C ASN A 581 -7.47 -22.56 11.54
N THR A 582 -8.38 -22.84 12.49
CA THR A 582 -9.83 -22.83 12.25
C THR A 582 -10.39 -21.46 11.91
N ASP A 583 -9.69 -20.42 12.33
CA ASP A 583 -10.06 -19.00 12.10
C ASP A 583 -9.28 -18.35 10.96
N TYR A 584 -8.64 -19.15 10.09
CA TYR A 584 -7.78 -18.68 9.02
C TYR A 584 -8.44 -17.63 8.10
N LYS A 585 -9.77 -17.69 7.95
CA LYS A 585 -10.53 -16.73 7.13
C LYS A 585 -10.40 -15.29 7.62
N ASN A 586 -10.13 -15.07 8.90
CA ASN A 586 -9.93 -13.75 9.48
C ASN A 586 -8.58 -13.13 9.08
N LEU A 587 -7.67 -13.91 8.47
CA LEU A 587 -6.40 -13.44 7.93
C LEU A 587 -6.55 -12.82 6.51
N TYR A 588 -7.76 -12.85 5.95
CA TYR A 588 -8.10 -12.27 4.66
C TYR A 588 -9.06 -11.09 4.83
N HIS A 589 -9.07 -10.19 3.89
CA HIS A 589 -9.89 -8.98 3.99
C HIS A 589 -11.40 -9.29 4.00
N GLU A 590 -12.17 -8.63 4.89
CA GLU A 590 -13.61 -8.84 5.06
C GLU A 590 -14.45 -8.65 3.79
N GLY A 591 -14.04 -7.76 2.89
CA GLY A 591 -14.74 -7.50 1.62
C GLY A 591 -14.65 -8.63 0.60
N GLU A 592 -13.86 -9.67 0.87
CA GLU A 592 -13.51 -10.76 -0.06
C GLU A 592 -14.11 -12.10 0.34
N GLN A 593 -15.31 -12.11 0.85
CA GLN A 593 -16.02 -13.34 1.21
C GLN A 593 -16.23 -14.30 0.03
N VAL A 594 -16.15 -13.77 -1.21
CA VAL A 594 -16.19 -14.57 -2.44
C VAL A 594 -14.75 -14.89 -2.86
N GLY A 595 -14.42 -16.17 -2.99
CA GLY A 595 -13.10 -16.61 -3.42
C GLY A 595 -12.07 -16.79 -2.29
N LEU A 596 -12.49 -16.79 -1.02
CA LEU A 596 -11.62 -17.19 0.09
C LEU A 596 -11.02 -18.58 -0.14
N PRO A 597 -9.75 -18.83 0.24
CA PRO A 597 -9.16 -20.16 0.10
C PRO A 597 -9.88 -21.18 0.94
N SER A 598 -9.87 -22.42 0.49
CA SER A 598 -10.15 -23.56 1.36
C SER A 598 -9.08 -23.68 2.46
N LEU A 599 -9.37 -24.44 3.51
CA LEU A 599 -8.36 -24.73 4.54
C LEU A 599 -7.13 -25.44 3.94
N GLU A 600 -7.31 -26.26 2.92
CA GLU A 600 -6.21 -26.95 2.23
C GLU A 600 -5.31 -25.96 1.49
N GLU A 601 -5.88 -25.01 0.74
CA GLU A 601 -5.11 -23.94 0.06
C GLU A 601 -4.39 -23.06 1.08
N TYR A 602 -5.06 -22.65 2.16
CA TYR A 602 -4.42 -21.93 3.26
C TYR A 602 -3.22 -22.69 3.83
N ASN A 603 -3.41 -23.97 4.13
CA ASN A 603 -2.34 -24.81 4.64
C ASN A 603 -1.19 -24.97 3.64
N ALA A 604 -1.48 -25.04 2.34
CA ALA A 604 -0.47 -25.07 1.29
C ALA A 604 0.35 -23.77 1.27
N GLN A 605 -0.32 -22.60 1.35
CA GLN A 605 0.36 -21.32 1.49
C GLN A 605 1.28 -21.29 2.71
N VAL A 606 0.77 -21.68 3.88
CA VAL A 606 1.55 -21.68 5.14
C VAL A 606 2.78 -22.57 5.04
N ARG A 607 2.65 -23.80 4.49
CA ARG A 607 3.74 -24.77 4.38
C ARG A 607 4.85 -24.38 3.41
N ASN A 608 4.59 -23.46 2.50
CA ASN A 608 5.62 -22.89 1.61
C ASN A 608 6.54 -21.89 2.31
N GLY A 609 6.19 -21.42 3.51
CA GLY A 609 7.04 -20.62 4.35
C GLY A 609 8.24 -21.40 4.95
N ILE A 610 9.00 -20.73 5.79
CA ILE A 610 10.16 -21.29 6.52
C ILE A 610 9.67 -22.11 7.72
N PRO A 611 9.91 -23.42 7.80
CA PRO A 611 9.36 -24.25 8.86
C PRO A 611 10.02 -23.96 10.22
N LEU A 612 9.23 -23.56 11.20
CA LEU A 612 9.62 -23.43 12.61
C LEU A 612 9.37 -24.72 13.39
N SER A 613 8.25 -25.37 13.14
CA SER A 613 7.88 -26.69 13.67
C SER A 613 7.03 -27.45 12.64
N LYS A 614 6.37 -28.52 13.06
CA LYS A 614 5.38 -29.21 12.18
C LYS A 614 4.13 -28.36 11.94
N ASP A 615 3.79 -27.47 12.90
CA ASP A 615 2.54 -26.72 12.91
C ASP A 615 2.74 -25.23 12.62
N PHE A 616 3.97 -24.67 12.82
CA PHE A 616 4.26 -23.26 12.68
C PHE A 616 5.29 -22.97 11.59
N TYR A 617 5.00 -21.97 10.77
CA TYR A 617 5.83 -21.52 9.65
C TYR A 617 5.97 -20.00 9.65
N LEU A 618 7.16 -19.53 9.37
CA LEU A 618 7.43 -18.10 9.17
C LEU A 618 7.33 -17.81 7.66
N ARG A 619 6.40 -16.94 7.26
CA ARG A 619 6.26 -16.56 5.86
C ARG A 619 6.91 -15.21 5.58
N ARG A 620 7.57 -15.11 4.44
CA ARG A 620 8.10 -13.82 3.94
C ARG A 620 6.95 -12.89 3.56
N PHE A 621 5.93 -13.43 2.93
CA PHE A 621 4.75 -12.71 2.47
C PHE A 621 3.51 -13.13 3.25
N PRO A 622 2.54 -12.23 3.48
CA PRO A 622 1.26 -12.62 4.08
C PRO A 622 0.57 -13.73 3.30
N VAL A 623 -0.27 -14.51 3.98
CA VAL A 623 -1.26 -15.32 3.30
C VAL A 623 -2.25 -14.36 2.65
N ALA A 624 -2.28 -14.32 1.32
CA ALA A 624 -3.05 -13.32 0.59
C ALA A 624 -3.39 -13.81 -0.80
N TYR A 625 -4.33 -13.14 -1.43
CA TYR A 625 -4.60 -13.18 -2.84
C TYR A 625 -4.23 -11.86 -3.49
N GLN A 626 -4.37 -11.76 -4.80
CA GLN A 626 -4.23 -10.52 -5.58
C GLN A 626 -4.87 -9.32 -4.87
N PHE A 627 -4.30 -8.13 -5.02
CA PHE A 627 -4.57 -6.88 -4.32
C PHE A 627 -4.03 -6.76 -2.89
N ARG A 628 -3.21 -7.68 -2.43
CA ARG A 628 -2.75 -7.68 -1.06
C ARG A 628 -1.25 -7.56 -0.98
N GLY A 629 -0.72 -6.59 -1.69
CA GLY A 629 0.64 -6.16 -1.48
C GLY A 629 0.87 -5.84 0.00
N PHE A 630 2.08 -5.93 0.46
CA PHE A 630 2.36 -5.87 1.90
C PHE A 630 3.35 -4.78 2.28
N HIS A 631 3.43 -3.72 1.46
CA HIS A 631 4.30 -2.59 1.79
C HIS A 631 3.97 -1.99 3.16
N ALA A 632 2.69 -1.91 3.55
CA ALA A 632 2.30 -1.44 4.88
C ALA A 632 2.85 -2.34 5.99
N VAL A 633 2.86 -3.67 5.79
CA VAL A 633 3.43 -4.64 6.75
C VAL A 633 4.95 -4.45 6.87
N VAL A 634 5.64 -4.31 5.75
CA VAL A 634 7.10 -4.03 5.71
C VAL A 634 7.40 -2.72 6.44
N MET A 635 6.65 -1.65 6.16
CA MET A 635 6.87 -0.33 6.76
C MET A 635 6.47 -0.27 8.24
N GLY A 636 5.46 -1.03 8.67
CA GLY A 636 5.12 -1.20 10.09
C GLY A 636 6.29 -1.78 10.88
N LYS A 637 6.93 -2.84 10.38
CA LYS A 637 8.16 -3.40 10.97
C LYS A 637 9.36 -2.45 10.90
N ALA A 638 9.53 -1.74 9.79
CA ALA A 638 10.57 -0.73 9.65
C ALA A 638 10.45 0.36 10.71
N LYS A 639 9.23 0.90 10.90
CA LYS A 639 8.95 1.91 11.93
C LYS A 639 9.26 1.37 13.33
N ALA A 640 8.82 0.16 13.66
CA ALA A 640 9.13 -0.50 14.93
C ALA A 640 10.65 -0.65 15.14
N ALA A 641 11.38 -1.10 14.12
CA ALA A 641 12.83 -1.25 14.18
C ALA A 641 13.56 0.09 14.36
N PHE A 642 13.12 1.18 13.70
CA PHE A 642 13.67 2.53 13.90
C PHE A 642 13.40 3.07 15.31
N ILE A 643 12.20 2.84 15.86
CA ILE A 643 11.86 3.23 17.24
C ILE A 643 12.84 2.56 18.22
N LEU A 644 13.03 1.25 18.10
CA LEU A 644 13.93 0.49 18.96
C LEU A 644 15.40 0.84 18.72
N ALA A 645 15.80 1.09 17.47
CA ALA A 645 17.14 1.55 17.13
C ALA A 645 17.49 2.88 17.81
N ARG A 646 16.53 3.80 17.91
CA ARG A 646 16.69 5.05 18.67
C ARG A 646 16.73 4.82 20.16
N LEU A 647 15.82 4.00 20.69
CA LEU A 647 15.70 3.71 22.12
C LEU A 647 16.99 3.10 22.69
N PHE A 648 17.57 2.14 21.96
CA PHE A 648 18.75 1.39 22.39
C PHE A 648 20.06 1.87 21.77
N ASN A 649 20.03 2.90 20.91
CA ASN A 649 21.18 3.34 20.10
C ASN A 649 21.81 2.18 19.30
N ASP A 650 20.97 1.35 18.69
CA ASP A 650 21.36 0.11 18.02
C ASP A 650 21.49 0.30 16.51
N LYS A 651 22.74 0.17 16.01
CA LYS A 651 23.02 0.30 14.58
C LYS A 651 22.43 -0.87 13.77
N ALA A 652 22.44 -2.10 14.29
CA ALA A 652 21.94 -3.26 13.55
C ALA A 652 20.42 -3.15 13.30
N LEU A 653 19.64 -2.73 14.31
CA LEU A 653 18.22 -2.46 14.11
C LEU A 653 17.95 -1.33 13.12
N ARG A 654 18.82 -0.31 13.11
CA ARG A 654 18.73 0.78 12.12
C ARG A 654 18.97 0.26 10.72
N ASP A 655 19.99 -0.57 10.52
CA ASP A 655 20.31 -1.17 9.24
C ASP A 655 19.17 -2.11 8.75
N ILE A 656 18.60 -2.91 9.65
CA ILE A 656 17.40 -3.73 9.36
C ILE A 656 16.25 -2.87 8.88
N ALA A 657 15.94 -1.79 9.59
CA ALA A 657 14.86 -0.88 9.22
C ALA A 657 15.10 -0.19 7.87
N THR A 658 16.33 0.27 7.63
CA THR A 658 16.72 0.94 6.38
C THR A 658 16.56 -0.01 5.19
N ARG A 659 16.90 -1.30 5.31
CA ARG A 659 16.70 -2.29 4.25
C ARG A 659 15.24 -2.44 3.84
N GLN A 660 14.28 -2.30 4.77
CA GLN A 660 12.85 -2.34 4.43
C GLN A 660 12.45 -1.15 3.54
N VAL A 661 13.00 0.04 3.82
CA VAL A 661 12.76 1.23 2.99
C VAL A 661 13.45 1.09 1.64
N GLU A 662 14.70 0.62 1.60
CA GLU A 662 15.45 0.37 0.35
C GLU A 662 14.74 -0.65 -0.55
N TYR A 663 14.06 -1.66 0.02
CA TYR A 663 13.27 -2.63 -0.74
C TYR A 663 12.15 -1.95 -1.55
N ILE A 664 11.44 -1.00 -0.95
CA ILE A 664 10.40 -0.24 -1.63
C ILE A 664 11.01 0.69 -2.70
N LEU A 665 12.23 1.18 -2.47
CA LEU A 665 12.90 2.18 -3.31
C LEU A 665 13.88 1.59 -4.34
N GLY A 666 13.73 0.31 -4.71
CA GLY A 666 14.48 -0.29 -5.82
C GLY A 666 15.39 -1.45 -5.46
N TYR A 667 15.71 -1.68 -4.18
CA TYR A 667 16.49 -2.85 -3.75
C TYR A 667 15.60 -4.09 -3.64
N ASN A 668 14.97 -4.48 -4.76
CA ASN A 668 13.99 -5.57 -4.84
C ASN A 668 14.21 -6.42 -6.11
N PRO A 669 13.53 -7.57 -6.27
CA PRO A 669 13.72 -8.48 -7.42
C PRO A 669 13.43 -7.85 -8.78
N PHE A 670 12.63 -6.79 -8.80
CA PHE A 670 12.22 -6.10 -10.01
C PHE A 670 13.13 -4.93 -10.36
N ALA A 671 14.08 -4.57 -9.44
CA ALA A 671 15.01 -3.45 -9.57
C ALA A 671 14.32 -2.10 -9.84
N MET A 672 13.06 -1.94 -9.37
CA MET A 672 12.27 -0.72 -9.58
C MET A 672 11.82 -0.11 -8.25
N SER A 673 11.73 1.22 -8.22
CA SER A 673 11.06 1.93 -7.13
C SER A 673 9.56 1.67 -7.20
N THR A 674 8.94 1.28 -6.12
CA THR A 674 7.48 1.12 -6.08
C THR A 674 6.77 2.42 -5.72
N VAL A 675 7.49 3.53 -5.60
CA VAL A 675 6.92 4.88 -5.46
C VAL A 675 6.80 5.50 -6.84
N TYR A 676 5.58 5.76 -7.30
CA TYR A 676 5.36 6.33 -8.64
C TYR A 676 6.04 7.69 -8.80
N GLY A 677 6.75 7.85 -9.90
CA GLY A 677 7.47 9.10 -10.21
C GLY A 677 8.73 9.33 -9.37
N ASP A 678 9.14 8.38 -8.53
CA ASP A 678 10.36 8.43 -7.75
C ASP A 678 11.38 7.40 -8.26
N GLY A 679 12.61 7.79 -8.47
CA GLY A 679 13.65 6.95 -9.05
C GLY A 679 13.63 6.90 -10.58
N TYR A 680 14.14 5.81 -11.14
CA TYR A 680 14.37 5.70 -12.59
C TYR A 680 13.50 4.67 -13.29
N ASP A 681 12.92 3.76 -12.51
CA ASP A 681 12.02 2.72 -12.98
C ASP A 681 10.96 2.52 -11.89
N TYR A 682 9.69 2.64 -12.26
CA TYR A 682 8.55 2.54 -11.35
C TYR A 682 7.32 2.06 -12.13
N PRO A 683 6.44 1.26 -11.50
CA PRO A 683 5.25 0.74 -12.16
C PRO A 683 4.22 1.85 -12.39
N PRO A 684 3.36 1.74 -13.42
CA PRO A 684 2.18 2.58 -13.53
C PRO A 684 1.22 2.32 -12.35
N LEU A 685 0.30 3.26 -12.12
CA LEU A 685 -0.76 3.11 -11.13
C LEU A 685 -2.07 2.70 -11.81
N TYR A 686 -2.84 1.86 -11.17
CA TYR A 686 -4.11 1.35 -11.67
C TYR A 686 -5.28 1.83 -10.80
N GLY A 687 -5.40 3.15 -10.70
CA GLY A 687 -6.48 3.79 -9.96
C GLY A 687 -7.75 3.90 -10.76
N ALA A 688 -8.88 3.53 -10.17
CA ALA A 688 -10.18 3.64 -10.84
C ALA A 688 -10.68 5.10 -10.97
N TYR A 689 -10.28 5.97 -10.05
CA TYR A 689 -10.80 7.34 -9.92
C TYR A 689 -9.71 8.39 -9.77
N ALA A 690 -8.46 7.99 -9.65
CA ALA A 690 -7.32 8.88 -9.65
C ALA A 690 -6.35 8.45 -10.76
N GLY A 691 -5.73 9.42 -11.42
CA GLY A 691 -4.68 9.17 -12.40
C GLY A 691 -3.35 8.78 -11.76
N ASN A 692 -2.30 8.82 -12.53
CA ASN A 692 -0.95 8.58 -12.05
C ASN A 692 -0.47 9.77 -11.21
N VAL A 693 -0.35 9.56 -9.90
CA VAL A 693 0.03 10.59 -8.92
C VAL A 693 1.46 10.38 -8.46
N VAL A 694 2.33 11.36 -8.71
CA VAL A 694 3.72 11.31 -8.23
C VAL A 694 3.75 11.24 -6.71
N GLY A 695 4.44 10.23 -6.18
CA GLY A 695 4.55 9.97 -4.74
C GLY A 695 3.56 8.93 -4.21
N ALA A 696 2.64 8.45 -5.04
CA ALA A 696 1.76 7.34 -4.66
C ALA A 696 2.58 6.05 -4.48
N VAL A 697 2.23 5.29 -3.45
CA VAL A 697 2.84 3.99 -3.13
C VAL A 697 1.75 2.93 -3.27
N PRO A 698 1.89 1.97 -4.18
CA PRO A 698 0.92 0.89 -4.32
C PRO A 698 0.89 0.01 -3.07
N VAL A 699 -0.14 -0.81 -2.92
CA VAL A 699 -0.17 -1.85 -1.87
C VAL A 699 1.05 -2.77 -1.95
N GLY A 700 1.60 -2.96 -3.14
CA GLY A 700 2.99 -3.39 -3.37
C GLY A 700 3.15 -4.85 -3.75
N ILE A 701 4.39 -5.30 -3.58
CA ILE A 701 4.80 -6.66 -3.91
C ILE A 701 4.03 -7.64 -3.02
N GLU A 702 3.51 -8.71 -3.61
CA GLU A 702 2.75 -9.77 -2.96
C GLU A 702 3.36 -11.15 -3.24
N THR A 703 2.62 -12.23 -3.05
CA THR A 703 2.99 -13.59 -3.41
C THR A 703 2.03 -14.16 -4.45
N PHE A 704 2.55 -14.99 -5.36
CA PHE A 704 1.74 -15.68 -6.35
C PHE A 704 1.13 -16.95 -5.75
N GLU A 705 -0.20 -17.09 -5.84
CA GLU A 705 -0.95 -18.27 -5.37
C GLU A 705 -0.51 -18.77 -3.96
N ASN A 706 -0.05 -20.02 -3.90
CA ASN A 706 0.36 -20.66 -2.65
C ASN A 706 1.85 -20.45 -2.32
N GLU A 707 2.58 -19.69 -3.11
CA GLU A 707 4.03 -19.51 -2.93
C GLU A 707 4.38 -18.57 -1.78
N ASP A 708 5.68 -18.50 -1.47
CA ASP A 708 6.27 -17.54 -0.53
C ASP A 708 7.44 -16.81 -1.22
N GLU A 709 7.18 -16.40 -2.47
CA GLU A 709 8.11 -15.72 -3.36
C GLU A 709 7.50 -14.41 -3.83
N PRO A 710 8.32 -13.39 -4.12
CA PRO A 710 7.81 -12.10 -4.56
C PRO A 710 7.09 -12.23 -5.89
N TYR A 711 5.95 -11.60 -5.98
CA TYR A 711 5.16 -11.44 -7.18
C TYR A 711 4.70 -9.98 -7.26
N PHE A 712 4.96 -9.36 -8.39
CA PHE A 712 4.51 -8.01 -8.65
C PHE A 712 4.03 -7.95 -10.09
N PRO A 713 2.78 -8.36 -10.32
CA PRO A 713 2.19 -8.20 -11.63
C PRO A 713 2.16 -6.71 -11.93
N ILE A 714 2.60 -6.32 -13.11
CA ILE A 714 2.41 -4.96 -13.60
C ILE A 714 0.92 -4.87 -13.98
N GLN A 715 0.11 -4.58 -12.98
CA GLN A 715 -1.33 -4.43 -13.08
C GLN A 715 -1.75 -3.09 -12.55
#